data_b39eb069ab64f4521e7a675be419e37c
#
_entry.id   b39eb069ab64f4521e7a675be419e37c
#
_cell.length_a   1.000
_cell.length_b   1.000
_cell.length_c   1.000
_cell.angle_alpha   90.00
_cell.angle_beta   90.00
_cell.angle_gamma   90.00
#
_symmetry.space_group_name_H-M   'P 1'
#
loop_
_entity.id
_entity.type
_entity.pdbx_description
1 polymer ?
#
loop_
_entity_poly.entity_id
_entity_poly.type
_entity_poly.pdbx_seq_one_letter_code
_entity_poly.pdbx_strand_id
1 'polypeptide(L)'
;MKFALAGNQNCGKTALFNALTGMRCHVGNFPGVTVEQKTGEIRGKSDCTVVDLPGIYSLRPYTQEEIVTTDYILNEKPDCIINIVDATNIERNLFLTMQMLELEVPMVLALNMMDEVRANGGTVDVEKMSRELGIPVVPISAINGEGVSELTDRAYDVAKSHTLPVRADFCAPDSPCHRCLHAVMHLIQDHAEENGLPIRFCASKLIESDNDIADRLGLDKNERELIEHCLLQLESESGLDRNAALADMRYTFIEAVVAASVVKCRESREHRRSVKIDRILTGKYTAIPVFLGVMLLIFWLTFNVIGAGLQQLLAFGIDRLSDVVDRALTAFGLNPVIQSLIIDGIFNGVGSVLSFLPVVVTLFFFLSILEDTGYMARIAFVMDKPLRHLGLSGRSFVPMLVGFGCSVPAIMATRTVSSDRDRKMTMLLIPFMSCSAKIPIYSVFVAAFFPGRGALVMFALYLGGILLGILAALLLKSTAFRGKPVPFVMELPNYRFPSPRSVALLLWEKARDFLERAFSVIFIATVVIWFLQNFDYHLNPVSNATDSLLAMVGQAVAVIFRPLGFGDWKFSTALISGFIAKEQVVSTLAVLSGCDSSMLYSVLPALFGSTAAACAFMAFTLLYTPCVAAVAALRREFRSRLTTLWVILAQCGIAWLVACAVYQIGRLLV
;
A
#
# COMPACT_ATOMS: atom_id res chain seq x y z
N MET A 1 28.86 10.76 18.74
CA MET A 1 28.36 11.67 17.69
C MET A 1 27.21 11.00 16.96
N LYS A 2 26.12 11.75 16.68
CA LYS A 2 24.93 11.25 15.94
C LYS A 2 24.93 11.79 14.52
N PHE A 3 24.91 10.93 13.53
CA PHE A 3 24.78 11.28 12.12
C PHE A 3 23.38 10.95 11.62
N ALA A 4 22.79 11.84 10.81
CA ALA A 4 21.54 11.58 10.12
C ALA A 4 21.79 11.33 8.63
N LEU A 5 21.35 10.20 8.13
CA LEU A 5 21.44 9.86 6.71
C LEU A 5 20.16 10.26 6.00
N ALA A 6 20.21 11.23 5.12
CA ALA A 6 19.07 11.79 4.44
C ALA A 6 19.26 11.81 2.92
N GLY A 7 18.18 11.74 2.15
CA GLY A 7 18.23 11.78 0.70
C GLY A 7 16.94 11.31 0.06
N ASN A 8 16.87 11.44 -1.26
CA ASN A 8 15.70 11.07 -2.05
C ASN A 8 15.45 9.54 -2.02
N GLN A 9 14.26 9.14 -2.38
CA GLN A 9 13.99 7.73 -2.64
C GLN A 9 14.87 7.26 -3.82
N ASN A 10 15.40 6.05 -3.73
CA ASN A 10 16.27 5.42 -4.74
C ASN A 10 17.66 6.04 -4.96
N CYS A 11 18.09 7.02 -4.18
CA CYS A 11 19.46 7.59 -4.27
C CYS A 11 20.59 6.67 -3.75
N GLY A 12 20.26 5.45 -3.28
CA GLY A 12 21.22 4.50 -2.74
C GLY A 12 21.45 4.58 -1.23
N LYS A 13 20.53 5.22 -0.48
CA LYS A 13 20.60 5.45 0.97
C LYS A 13 20.82 4.15 1.76
N THR A 14 20.02 3.12 1.54
CA THR A 14 20.14 1.82 2.21
C THR A 14 21.48 1.12 1.88
N ALA A 15 21.99 1.26 0.66
CA ALA A 15 23.28 0.71 0.28
C ALA A 15 24.40 1.39 1.06
N LEU A 16 24.37 2.72 1.18
CA LEU A 16 25.34 3.48 1.95
C LEU A 16 25.24 3.17 3.46
N PHE A 17 24.03 3.09 4.01
CA PHE A 17 23.82 2.70 5.40
C PHE A 17 24.46 1.34 5.72
N ASN A 18 24.23 0.35 4.85
CA ASN A 18 24.82 -0.98 4.99
C ASN A 18 26.36 -0.96 4.86
N ALA A 19 26.90 -0.13 3.96
CA ALA A 19 28.35 0.04 3.80
C ALA A 19 28.99 0.68 5.06
N LEU A 20 28.33 1.69 5.64
CA LEU A 20 28.79 2.37 6.86
C LEU A 20 28.72 1.47 8.11
N THR A 21 27.62 0.72 8.28
CA THR A 21 27.35 -0.05 9.51
C THR A 21 27.75 -1.53 9.42
N GLY A 22 28.00 -2.05 8.23
CA GLY A 22 28.30 -3.45 8.01
C GLY A 22 27.14 -4.40 8.29
N MET A 23 25.92 -3.96 8.02
CA MET A 23 24.66 -4.70 8.28
C MET A 23 24.37 -4.94 9.77
N ARG A 24 25.08 -4.31 10.68
CA ARG A 24 24.76 -4.33 12.11
C ARG A 24 23.89 -3.12 12.43
N CYS A 25 22.58 -3.32 12.51
CA CYS A 25 21.64 -2.24 12.81
C CYS A 25 20.57 -2.69 13.80
N HIS A 26 20.10 -1.76 14.62
CA HIS A 26 18.86 -1.86 15.36
C HIS A 26 17.71 -1.33 14.50
N VAL A 27 16.63 -2.11 14.40
CA VAL A 27 15.41 -1.73 13.69
C VAL A 27 14.32 -1.48 14.71
N GLY A 28 13.74 -0.29 14.69
CA GLY A 28 12.63 0.12 15.52
C GLY A 28 11.67 1.01 14.72
N ASN A 29 10.80 1.72 15.41
CA ASN A 29 9.97 2.75 14.79
C ASN A 29 10.32 4.11 15.40
N PHE A 30 10.19 5.18 14.61
CA PHE A 30 10.27 6.53 15.17
C PHE A 30 9.17 6.75 16.23
N PRO A 31 9.43 7.51 17.30
CA PRO A 31 8.47 7.70 18.38
C PRO A 31 7.11 8.19 17.88
N GLY A 32 6.03 7.50 18.29
CA GLY A 32 4.66 7.90 17.99
C GLY A 32 4.13 7.60 16.58
N VAL A 33 4.96 7.04 15.69
CA VAL A 33 4.60 6.76 14.29
C VAL A 33 4.95 5.34 13.86
N THR A 34 4.47 4.92 12.68
CA THR A 34 4.73 3.58 12.12
C THR A 34 5.89 3.53 11.15
N VAL A 35 6.65 4.63 11.06
CA VAL A 35 7.81 4.74 10.18
C VAL A 35 9.00 4.01 10.81
N GLU A 36 9.64 3.13 10.05
CA GLU A 36 10.79 2.34 10.48
C GLU A 36 12.02 3.24 10.71
N GLN A 37 12.67 3.09 11.87
CA GLN A 37 13.93 3.71 12.22
C GLN A 37 15.04 2.66 12.22
N LYS A 38 16.10 2.88 11.45
CA LYS A 38 17.31 2.06 11.46
C LYS A 38 18.45 2.86 12.05
N THR A 39 19.09 2.31 13.07
CA THR A 39 20.24 2.93 13.72
C THR A 39 21.38 1.93 13.77
N GLY A 40 22.60 2.37 13.47
CA GLY A 40 23.78 1.52 13.50
C GLY A 40 25.06 2.28 13.86
N GLU A 41 26.05 1.56 14.39
CA GLU A 41 27.38 2.11 14.65
C GLU A 41 28.20 2.15 13.36
N ILE A 42 28.99 3.20 13.16
CA ILE A 42 29.86 3.35 12.00
C ILE A 42 31.11 2.48 12.18
N ARG A 43 31.42 1.68 11.17
CA ARG A 43 32.63 0.85 11.16
C ARG A 43 33.88 1.69 11.36
N GLY A 44 34.73 1.31 12.31
CA GLY A 44 36.00 1.98 12.61
C GLY A 44 35.88 3.24 13.49
N LYS A 45 34.64 3.66 13.85
CA LYS A 45 34.36 4.79 14.75
C LYS A 45 33.23 4.41 15.71
N SER A 46 33.56 3.68 16.77
CA SER A 46 32.57 3.13 17.73
C SER A 46 31.81 4.18 18.54
N ASP A 47 32.28 5.42 18.57
CA ASP A 47 31.63 6.58 19.19
C ASP A 47 30.66 7.32 18.25
N CYS A 48 30.49 6.83 17.01
CA CYS A 48 29.65 7.43 15.99
C CYS A 48 28.49 6.51 15.64
N THR A 49 27.27 7.02 15.77
CA THR A 49 26.04 6.33 15.34
C THR A 49 25.43 7.02 14.15
N VAL A 50 24.89 6.25 13.20
CA VAL A 50 24.14 6.77 12.05
C VAL A 50 22.70 6.30 12.13
N VAL A 51 21.77 7.24 11.88
CA VAL A 51 20.33 7.02 11.80
C VAL A 51 19.89 7.15 10.34
N ASP A 52 19.26 6.11 9.81
CA ASP A 52 18.69 6.13 8.47
C ASP A 52 17.30 6.81 8.50
N LEU A 53 17.23 8.01 7.95
CA LEU A 53 15.96 8.74 7.83
C LEU A 53 15.18 8.23 6.60
N PRO A 54 13.84 8.34 6.59
CA PRO A 54 13.04 7.98 5.44
C PRO A 54 13.48 8.70 4.16
N GLY A 55 13.32 8.05 3.01
CA GLY A 55 13.58 8.68 1.71
C GLY A 55 12.47 9.65 1.35
N ILE A 56 12.81 10.93 1.19
CA ILE A 56 11.87 12.02 0.93
C ILE A 56 12.30 12.84 -0.27
N TYR A 57 11.38 13.55 -0.91
CA TYR A 57 11.67 14.47 -2.01
C TYR A 57 11.67 15.94 -1.60
N SER A 58 11.01 16.24 -0.49
CA SER A 58 10.92 17.59 0.08
C SER A 58 10.70 17.52 1.57
N LEU A 59 10.92 18.63 2.27
CA LEU A 59 10.59 18.77 3.70
C LEU A 59 9.16 19.31 3.92
N ARG A 60 8.24 19.13 2.96
CA ARG A 60 6.83 19.53 3.12
C ARG A 60 6.06 18.50 3.93
N PRO A 61 5.13 18.90 4.81
CA PRO A 61 4.42 17.99 5.72
C PRO A 61 3.25 17.25 5.01
N TYR A 62 3.52 16.63 3.82
CA TYR A 62 2.50 15.87 3.09
C TYR A 62 2.44 14.41 3.48
N THR A 63 3.56 13.81 3.84
CA THR A 63 3.67 12.40 4.20
C THR A 63 4.23 12.25 5.61
N GLN A 64 3.97 11.11 6.26
CA GLN A 64 4.54 10.83 7.58
C GLN A 64 6.07 10.78 7.56
N GLU A 65 6.65 10.30 6.46
CA GLU A 65 8.09 10.24 6.26
C GLU A 65 8.74 11.64 6.23
N GLU A 66 8.09 12.61 5.58
CA GLU A 66 8.55 14.00 5.50
C GLU A 66 8.44 14.69 6.85
N ILE A 67 7.32 14.49 7.58
CA ILE A 67 7.12 15.03 8.94
C ILE A 67 8.17 14.46 9.89
N VAL A 68 8.35 13.13 9.90
CA VAL A 68 9.32 12.45 10.78
C VAL A 68 10.74 12.93 10.52
N THR A 69 11.12 13.08 9.24
CA THR A 69 12.47 13.54 8.88
C THR A 69 12.70 14.99 9.35
N THR A 70 11.73 15.87 9.11
CA THR A 70 11.80 17.28 9.55
C THR A 70 11.85 17.39 11.06
N ASP A 71 10.95 16.70 11.78
CA ASP A 71 10.91 16.70 13.24
C ASP A 71 12.18 16.09 13.85
N TYR A 72 12.73 15.04 13.27
CA TYR A 72 13.99 14.46 13.73
C TYR A 72 15.15 15.46 13.64
N ILE A 73 15.29 16.14 12.49
CA ILE A 73 16.40 17.09 12.29
C ILE A 73 16.23 18.33 13.21
N LEU A 74 15.03 18.85 13.37
CA LEU A 74 14.77 20.03 14.19
C LEU A 74 14.89 19.75 15.71
N ASN A 75 14.38 18.60 16.17
CA ASN A 75 14.30 18.32 17.61
C ASN A 75 15.54 17.58 18.13
N GLU A 76 16.05 16.56 17.40
CA GLU A 76 17.21 15.77 17.81
C GLU A 76 18.55 16.42 17.47
N LYS A 77 18.54 17.42 16.55
CA LYS A 77 19.71 18.20 16.13
C LYS A 77 20.97 17.33 15.95
N PRO A 78 21.01 16.48 14.90
CA PRO A 78 22.16 15.60 14.69
C PRO A 78 23.45 16.41 14.52
N ASP A 79 24.59 15.84 14.95
CA ASP A 79 25.89 16.50 14.86
C ASP A 79 26.30 16.77 13.40
N CYS A 80 25.83 15.94 12.44
CA CYS A 80 26.00 16.17 11.01
C CYS A 80 24.95 15.40 10.20
N ILE A 81 24.48 15.99 9.12
CA ILE A 81 23.64 15.35 8.10
C ILE A 81 24.53 14.85 6.96
N ILE A 82 24.44 13.57 6.64
CA ILE A 82 25.00 12.99 5.42
C ILE A 82 23.88 12.96 4.39
N ASN A 83 23.87 13.94 3.50
CA ASN A 83 22.86 14.05 2.45
C ASN A 83 23.33 13.29 1.21
N ILE A 84 22.57 12.27 0.78
CA ILE A 84 22.87 11.44 -0.39
C ILE A 84 22.14 11.97 -1.60
N VAL A 85 22.89 12.22 -2.65
CA VAL A 85 22.44 12.72 -3.95
C VAL A 85 22.82 11.71 -5.03
N ASP A 86 21.84 11.34 -5.86
CA ASP A 86 22.09 10.55 -7.07
C ASP A 86 22.70 11.44 -8.16
N ALA A 87 23.96 11.19 -8.51
CA ALA A 87 24.70 11.96 -9.51
C ALA A 87 24.15 11.77 -10.93
N THR A 88 23.37 10.73 -11.20
CA THR A 88 22.74 10.52 -12.52
C THR A 88 21.50 11.39 -12.72
N ASN A 89 20.88 11.85 -11.60
CA ASN A 89 19.69 12.71 -11.54
C ASN A 89 19.92 13.92 -10.62
N ILE A 90 21.04 14.58 -10.78
CA ILE A 90 21.58 15.54 -9.82
C ILE A 90 20.66 16.74 -9.58
N GLU A 91 20.11 17.35 -10.65
CA GLU A 91 19.27 18.55 -10.56
C GLU A 91 18.07 18.33 -9.63
N ARG A 92 17.41 17.19 -9.77
CA ARG A 92 16.25 16.87 -8.95
C ARG A 92 16.61 16.52 -7.50
N ASN A 93 17.72 15.82 -7.31
CA ASN A 93 18.16 15.43 -5.97
C ASN A 93 18.66 16.62 -5.15
N LEU A 94 19.28 17.60 -5.79
CA LEU A 94 19.72 18.84 -5.15
C LEU A 94 18.56 19.69 -4.62
N PHE A 95 17.32 19.50 -5.10
CA PHE A 95 16.16 20.23 -4.56
C PHE A 95 15.95 20.00 -3.06
N LEU A 96 16.07 18.75 -2.61
CA LEU A 96 16.03 18.42 -1.18
C LEU A 96 17.26 18.99 -0.44
N THR A 97 18.44 18.93 -1.06
CA THR A 97 19.66 19.53 -0.51
C THR A 97 19.48 21.02 -0.21
N MET A 98 18.85 21.76 -1.12
CA MET A 98 18.58 23.20 -0.92
C MET A 98 17.71 23.43 0.33
N GLN A 99 16.68 22.62 0.54
CA GLN A 99 15.82 22.71 1.72
C GLN A 99 16.54 22.33 3.01
N MET A 100 17.46 21.35 2.95
CA MET A 100 18.28 20.97 4.11
C MET A 100 19.30 22.02 4.48
N LEU A 101 19.84 22.77 3.52
CA LEU A 101 20.74 23.88 3.78
C LEU A 101 20.06 25.01 4.58
N GLU A 102 18.74 25.20 4.40
CA GLU A 102 17.95 26.17 5.16
C GLU A 102 17.77 25.79 6.64
N LEU A 103 18.07 24.53 7.03
CA LEU A 103 17.99 24.04 8.43
C LEU A 103 19.20 24.42 9.29
N GLU A 104 20.26 24.97 8.66
CA GLU A 104 21.49 25.40 9.37
C GLU A 104 22.12 24.33 10.27
N VAL A 105 22.10 23.07 9.82
CA VAL A 105 22.76 21.94 10.49
C VAL A 105 24.04 21.58 9.74
N PRO A 106 25.14 21.20 10.42
CA PRO A 106 26.35 20.71 9.76
C PRO A 106 26.03 19.61 8.76
N MET A 107 26.52 19.70 7.53
CA MET A 107 26.12 18.79 6.45
C MET A 107 27.28 18.46 5.52
N VAL A 108 27.30 17.19 5.05
CA VAL A 108 28.17 16.72 3.96
C VAL A 108 27.30 16.11 2.86
N LEU A 109 27.58 16.43 1.62
CA LEU A 109 26.91 15.86 0.46
C LEU A 109 27.66 14.65 -0.06
N ALA A 110 27.03 13.49 -0.03
CA ALA A 110 27.51 12.24 -0.61
C ALA A 110 26.97 12.12 -2.05
N LEU A 111 27.81 12.39 -3.04
CA LEU A 111 27.45 12.29 -4.45
C LEU A 111 27.59 10.84 -4.92
N ASN A 112 26.50 10.10 -4.92
CA ASN A 112 26.48 8.66 -5.16
C ASN A 112 26.28 8.31 -6.66
N MET A 113 26.51 7.04 -7.01
CA MET A 113 26.44 6.49 -8.38
C MET A 113 27.48 7.11 -9.34
N MET A 114 28.65 7.52 -8.80
CA MET A 114 29.74 8.08 -9.61
C MET A 114 30.34 7.07 -10.58
N ASP A 115 30.26 5.80 -10.31
CA ASP A 115 30.59 4.70 -11.23
C ASP A 115 29.68 4.72 -12.49
N GLU A 116 28.38 4.94 -12.33
CA GLU A 116 27.43 5.06 -13.45
C GLU A 116 27.70 6.35 -14.27
N VAL A 117 27.98 7.47 -13.60
CA VAL A 117 28.34 8.73 -14.26
C VAL A 117 29.57 8.58 -15.14
N ARG A 118 30.64 7.99 -14.60
CA ARG A 118 31.89 7.72 -15.31
C ARG A 118 31.69 6.75 -16.48
N ALA A 119 30.94 5.66 -16.27
CA ALA A 119 30.63 4.68 -17.30
C ALA A 119 29.87 5.27 -18.49
N ASN A 120 29.07 6.32 -18.25
CA ASN A 120 28.30 7.02 -19.27
C ASN A 120 29.04 8.26 -19.86
N GLY A 121 30.31 8.45 -19.52
CA GLY A 121 31.16 9.52 -20.04
C GLY A 121 30.85 10.91 -19.48
N GLY A 122 30.19 10.99 -18.33
CA GLY A 122 29.99 12.21 -17.58
C GLY A 122 31.12 12.48 -16.60
N THR A 123 31.28 13.74 -16.19
CA THR A 123 32.21 14.15 -15.14
C THR A 123 31.56 15.22 -14.26
N VAL A 124 31.94 15.23 -12.98
CA VAL A 124 31.50 16.25 -12.03
C VAL A 124 32.74 16.88 -11.40
N ASP A 125 32.84 18.20 -11.48
CA ASP A 125 33.83 18.99 -10.76
C ASP A 125 33.37 19.16 -9.31
N VAL A 126 33.82 18.25 -8.46
CA VAL A 126 33.43 18.15 -7.05
C VAL A 126 33.85 19.38 -6.25
N GLU A 127 35.05 19.94 -6.52
CA GLU A 127 35.56 21.12 -5.82
C GLU A 127 34.74 22.37 -6.15
N LYS A 128 34.37 22.51 -7.41
CA LYS A 128 33.54 23.64 -7.87
C LYS A 128 32.13 23.51 -7.30
N MET A 129 31.56 22.31 -7.30
CA MET A 129 30.25 22.05 -6.70
C MET A 129 30.26 22.33 -5.19
N SER A 130 31.30 21.92 -4.47
CA SER A 130 31.46 22.19 -3.05
C SER A 130 31.51 23.70 -2.76
N ARG A 131 32.21 24.46 -3.57
CA ARG A 131 32.28 25.95 -3.45
C ARG A 131 30.95 26.62 -3.72
N GLU A 132 30.21 26.17 -4.75
CA GLU A 132 28.92 26.74 -5.09
C GLU A 132 27.83 26.41 -4.08
N LEU A 133 27.81 25.21 -3.53
CA LEU A 133 26.86 24.79 -2.50
C LEU A 133 27.23 25.26 -1.09
N GLY A 134 28.50 25.60 -0.86
CA GLY A 134 29.01 26.00 0.46
C GLY A 134 29.10 24.86 1.49
N ILE A 135 29.15 23.61 1.04
CA ILE A 135 29.29 22.41 1.86
C ILE A 135 30.29 21.42 1.23
N PRO A 136 30.95 20.58 2.02
CA PRO A 136 31.80 19.52 1.48
C PRO A 136 31.00 18.54 0.63
N VAL A 137 31.54 18.20 -0.56
CA VAL A 137 30.97 17.21 -1.47
C VAL A 137 31.95 16.06 -1.61
N VAL A 138 31.50 14.83 -1.43
CA VAL A 138 32.34 13.62 -1.54
C VAL A 138 31.75 12.69 -2.59
N PRO A 139 32.49 12.36 -3.66
CA PRO A 139 32.03 11.44 -4.69
C PRO A 139 32.14 9.99 -4.18
N ILE A 140 31.05 9.22 -4.29
CA ILE A 140 30.99 7.84 -3.80
C ILE A 140 30.33 6.89 -4.82
N SER A 141 30.60 5.59 -4.63
CA SER A 141 29.77 4.49 -5.11
C SER A 141 29.44 3.58 -3.93
N ALA A 142 28.23 3.73 -3.39
CA ALA A 142 27.81 3.01 -2.19
C ALA A 142 27.77 1.49 -2.40
N ILE A 143 27.50 1.02 -3.62
CA ILE A 143 27.46 -0.42 -3.98
C ILE A 143 28.87 -1.01 -4.01
N ASN A 144 29.84 -0.26 -4.55
CA ASN A 144 31.23 -0.71 -4.70
C ASN A 144 32.08 -0.38 -3.47
N GLY A 145 31.56 0.43 -2.52
CA GLY A 145 32.30 0.90 -1.35
C GLY A 145 33.33 2.00 -1.64
N GLU A 146 33.37 2.53 -2.87
CA GLU A 146 34.29 3.60 -3.28
C GLU A 146 33.93 4.92 -2.60
N GLY A 147 34.92 5.63 -2.00
CA GLY A 147 34.74 6.93 -1.37
C GLY A 147 34.05 6.92 0.00
N VAL A 148 33.58 5.77 0.50
CA VAL A 148 32.81 5.68 1.76
C VAL A 148 33.68 6.03 2.98
N SER A 149 34.95 5.64 3.00
CA SER A 149 35.90 6.00 4.09
C SER A 149 36.14 7.52 4.12
N GLU A 150 36.40 8.13 2.97
CA GLU A 150 36.60 9.58 2.84
C GLU A 150 35.35 10.36 3.29
N LEU A 151 34.15 9.89 2.89
CA LEU A 151 32.87 10.46 3.34
C LEU A 151 32.75 10.43 4.87
N THR A 152 33.11 9.29 5.47
CA THR A 152 33.04 9.11 6.93
C THR A 152 34.00 10.05 7.66
N ASP A 153 35.21 10.21 7.15
CA ASP A 153 36.21 11.11 7.74
C ASP A 153 35.81 12.58 7.60
N ARG A 154 35.31 12.98 6.43
CA ARG A 154 34.78 14.32 6.21
C ARG A 154 33.55 14.64 7.07
N ALA A 155 32.62 13.70 7.20
CA ALA A 155 31.46 13.89 8.07
C ALA A 155 31.86 14.04 9.53
N TYR A 156 32.86 13.26 9.98
CA TYR A 156 33.42 13.37 11.32
C TYR A 156 34.09 14.73 11.59
N ASP A 157 34.87 15.23 10.63
CA ASP A 157 35.55 16.53 10.75
C ASP A 157 34.53 17.67 10.82
N VAL A 158 33.49 17.65 9.96
CA VAL A 158 32.39 18.63 9.94
C VAL A 158 31.61 18.62 11.25
N ALA A 159 31.28 17.42 11.76
CA ALA A 159 30.60 17.27 13.05
C ALA A 159 31.45 17.81 14.23
N LYS A 160 32.74 17.49 14.22
CA LYS A 160 33.68 17.94 15.29
C LYS A 160 33.93 19.45 15.29
N SER A 161 33.97 20.06 14.10
CA SER A 161 34.20 21.52 13.97
C SER A 161 32.90 22.32 14.01
N HIS A 162 31.72 21.67 14.07
CA HIS A 162 30.40 22.29 13.95
C HIS A 162 30.31 23.29 12.77
N THR A 163 30.92 22.91 11.64
CA THR A 163 30.96 23.80 10.47
C THR A 163 29.57 23.85 9.83
N LEU A 164 28.93 25.02 9.94
CA LEU A 164 27.63 25.27 9.28
C LEU A 164 27.80 25.50 7.79
N PRO A 165 26.77 25.27 6.97
CA PRO A 165 26.76 25.62 5.56
C PRO A 165 27.07 27.12 5.36
N VAL A 166 28.05 27.42 4.51
CA VAL A 166 28.51 28.80 4.28
C VAL A 166 27.47 29.60 3.49
N ARG A 167 26.64 28.92 2.71
CA ARG A 167 25.68 29.55 1.79
C ARG A 167 24.28 29.12 2.13
N ALA A 168 23.53 30.00 2.77
CA ALA A 168 22.10 29.81 3.03
C ALA A 168 21.21 30.62 2.07
N ASP A 169 21.75 31.66 1.38
CA ASP A 169 21.00 32.50 0.48
C ASP A 169 21.20 32.09 -1.00
N PHE A 170 20.10 31.67 -1.64
CA PHE A 170 20.05 31.16 -2.99
C PHE A 170 19.31 32.09 -3.96
N CYS A 171 18.82 33.24 -3.46
CA CYS A 171 18.04 34.18 -4.24
C CYS A 171 18.90 35.16 -4.97
N ALA A 172 18.49 35.57 -6.17
CA ALA A 172 19.01 36.75 -6.80
C ALA A 172 18.56 38.00 -5.98
N PRO A 173 19.47 38.93 -5.64
CA PRO A 173 19.17 40.06 -4.73
C PRO A 173 17.95 40.90 -5.11
N ASP A 174 17.68 41.04 -6.41
CA ASP A 174 16.59 41.90 -6.94
C ASP A 174 15.30 41.12 -7.25
N SER A 175 15.27 39.80 -6.94
CA SER A 175 14.08 38.97 -7.24
C SER A 175 12.92 39.27 -6.30
N PRO A 176 11.65 39.15 -6.76
CA PRO A 176 10.47 39.25 -5.89
C PRO A 176 10.51 38.23 -4.74
N CYS A 177 11.02 37.03 -4.99
CA CYS A 177 11.16 35.99 -4.00
C CYS A 177 12.15 36.36 -2.89
N HIS A 178 13.29 37.01 -3.26
CA HIS A 178 14.27 37.50 -2.28
C HIS A 178 13.65 38.55 -1.35
N ARG A 179 12.96 39.56 -1.92
CA ARG A 179 12.31 40.60 -1.11
C ARG A 179 11.27 40.03 -0.15
N CYS A 180 10.41 39.15 -0.63
CA CYS A 180 9.40 38.48 0.19
C CYS A 180 10.04 37.66 1.31
N LEU A 181 11.03 36.82 0.97
CA LEU A 181 11.69 35.95 1.96
C LEU A 181 12.35 36.77 3.08
N HIS A 182 13.11 37.82 2.71
CA HIS A 182 13.75 38.71 3.68
C HIS A 182 12.75 39.51 4.50
N ALA A 183 11.64 39.99 3.92
CA ALA A 183 10.58 40.65 4.67
C ALA A 183 9.95 39.71 5.73
N VAL A 184 9.66 38.47 5.35
CA VAL A 184 9.14 37.45 6.28
C VAL A 184 10.18 37.10 7.34
N MET A 185 11.47 36.92 6.98
CA MET A 185 12.55 36.67 7.94
C MET A 185 12.64 37.76 9.00
N HIS A 186 12.56 39.03 8.62
CA HIS A 186 12.56 40.14 9.56
C HIS A 186 11.34 40.15 10.47
N LEU A 187 10.16 39.81 9.98
CA LEU A 187 8.93 39.75 10.78
C LEU A 187 8.96 38.65 11.84
N ILE A 188 9.64 37.54 11.59
CA ILE A 188 9.64 36.38 12.48
C ILE A 188 10.93 36.21 13.28
N GLN A 189 11.89 37.16 13.18
CA GLN A 189 13.22 36.99 13.74
C GLN A 189 13.17 36.72 15.24
N ASP A 190 12.49 37.56 16.01
CA ASP A 190 12.38 37.40 17.47
C ASP A 190 11.74 36.06 17.85
N HIS A 191 10.66 35.69 17.18
CA HIS A 191 9.95 34.44 17.42
C HIS A 191 10.82 33.20 17.07
N ALA A 192 11.61 33.25 16.01
CA ALA A 192 12.47 32.17 15.61
C ALA A 192 13.65 32.00 16.59
N GLU A 193 14.25 33.09 17.05
CA GLU A 193 15.33 33.10 18.04
C GLU A 193 14.84 32.57 19.41
N GLU A 194 13.67 32.99 19.88
CA GLU A 194 13.07 32.50 21.13
C GLU A 194 12.79 31.01 21.12
N ASN A 195 12.36 30.46 19.95
CA ASN A 195 12.05 29.05 19.79
C ASN A 195 13.26 28.20 19.31
N GLY A 196 14.41 28.85 19.07
CA GLY A 196 15.63 28.17 18.59
C GLY A 196 15.47 27.45 17.25
N LEU A 197 14.65 28.05 16.36
CA LEU A 197 14.37 27.54 15.02
C LEU A 197 15.16 28.32 13.96
N PRO A 198 15.61 27.67 12.85
CA PRO A 198 16.31 28.34 11.77
C PRO A 198 15.40 29.35 11.05
N ILE A 199 15.77 30.63 11.05
CA ILE A 199 14.92 31.73 10.57
C ILE A 199 14.53 31.53 9.11
N ARG A 200 15.51 31.21 8.25
CA ARG A 200 15.27 31.03 6.82
C ARG A 200 14.34 29.85 6.50
N PHE A 201 14.53 28.73 7.21
CA PHE A 201 13.65 27.58 7.11
C PHE A 201 12.21 27.95 7.48
N CYS A 202 12.03 28.65 8.61
CA CYS A 202 10.71 29.11 9.05
C CYS A 202 10.06 30.06 8.05
N ALA A 203 10.81 31.02 7.49
CA ALA A 203 10.31 31.93 6.46
C ALA A 203 9.88 31.19 5.19
N SER A 204 10.71 30.27 4.69
CA SER A 204 10.37 29.42 3.54
C SER A 204 9.10 28.61 3.79
N LYS A 205 8.93 28.06 5.00
CA LYS A 205 7.74 27.29 5.41
C LYS A 205 6.48 28.13 5.51
N LEU A 206 6.58 29.34 6.03
CA LEU A 206 5.47 30.29 6.08
C LEU A 206 5.02 30.70 4.67
N ILE A 207 5.96 30.91 3.75
CA ILE A 207 5.65 31.15 2.33
C ILE A 207 4.95 29.93 1.73
N GLU A 208 5.35 28.70 2.08
CA GLU A 208 4.65 27.46 1.70
C GLU A 208 3.28 27.28 2.39
N SER A 209 2.85 28.23 3.25
CA SER A 209 1.61 28.19 4.05
C SER A 209 1.55 27.01 5.03
N ASP A 210 2.67 26.71 5.69
CA ASP A 210 2.79 25.70 6.72
C ASP A 210 2.25 26.23 8.05
N ASN A 211 1.07 25.78 8.46
CA ASN A 211 0.43 26.22 9.68
C ASN A 211 1.13 25.70 10.95
N ASP A 212 1.75 24.51 10.88
CA ASP A 212 2.42 23.92 12.05
C ASP A 212 3.62 24.78 12.47
N ILE A 213 4.36 25.33 11.52
CA ILE A 213 5.47 26.27 11.81
C ILE A 213 4.92 27.60 12.32
N ALA A 214 3.80 28.11 11.77
CA ALA A 214 3.18 29.32 12.27
C ALA A 214 2.71 29.19 13.74
N ASP A 215 2.20 28.01 14.11
CA ASP A 215 1.79 27.70 15.47
C ASP A 215 2.99 27.51 16.41
N ARG A 216 4.06 26.85 15.96
CA ARG A 216 5.31 26.70 16.74
C ARG A 216 6.00 28.05 17.01
N LEU A 217 5.92 28.98 16.08
CA LEU A 217 6.45 30.35 16.26
C LEU A 217 5.55 31.21 17.15
N GLY A 218 4.30 30.79 17.41
CA GLY A 218 3.38 31.56 18.25
C GLY A 218 2.90 32.88 17.62
N LEU A 219 2.85 32.93 16.26
CA LEU A 219 2.48 34.14 15.53
C LEU A 219 1.05 34.58 15.81
N ASP A 220 0.87 35.87 16.09
CA ASP A 220 -0.42 36.47 16.31
C ASP A 220 -1.20 36.69 15.00
N LYS A 221 -2.46 37.14 15.10
CA LYS A 221 -3.31 37.34 13.94
C LYS A 221 -2.79 38.45 13.01
N ASN A 222 -2.25 39.53 13.58
CA ASN A 222 -1.75 40.67 12.81
C ASN A 222 -0.49 40.29 12.03
N GLU A 223 0.41 39.53 12.65
CA GLU A 223 1.63 39.03 12.02
C GLU A 223 1.31 38.10 10.85
N ARG A 224 0.34 37.19 11.03
CA ARG A 224 -0.14 36.34 9.97
C ARG A 224 -0.75 37.11 8.78
N GLU A 225 -1.51 38.20 9.07
CA GLU A 225 -2.07 39.06 8.04
C GLU A 225 -0.96 39.85 7.30
N LEU A 226 0.09 40.31 7.98
CA LEU A 226 1.25 40.95 7.37
C LEU A 226 2.02 39.99 6.47
N ILE A 227 2.26 38.75 6.92
CA ILE A 227 2.89 37.72 6.12
C ILE A 227 2.04 37.46 4.87
N GLU A 228 0.72 37.27 5.01
CA GLU A 228 -0.15 37.04 3.86
C GLU A 228 -0.12 38.21 2.87
N HIS A 229 0.01 39.44 3.31
CA HIS A 229 0.19 40.59 2.42
C HIS A 229 1.50 40.49 1.63
N CYS A 230 2.62 40.11 2.25
CA CYS A 230 3.88 39.87 1.56
C CYS A 230 3.77 38.75 0.51
N LEU A 231 2.99 37.70 0.81
CA LEU A 231 2.74 36.58 -0.11
C LEU A 231 1.91 37.00 -1.32
N LEU A 232 0.86 37.79 -1.12
CA LEU A 232 0.05 38.34 -2.22
C LEU A 232 0.86 39.26 -3.12
N GLN A 233 1.78 40.04 -2.54
CA GLN A 233 2.70 40.86 -3.30
C GLN A 233 3.66 40.00 -4.16
N LEU A 234 4.23 38.94 -3.57
CA LEU A 234 5.06 37.97 -4.30
C LEU A 234 4.31 37.36 -5.50
N GLU A 235 3.07 36.90 -5.29
CA GLU A 235 2.24 36.32 -6.35
C GLU A 235 1.93 37.33 -7.46
N SER A 236 1.67 38.60 -7.11
CA SER A 236 1.37 39.66 -8.08
C SER A 236 2.60 40.07 -8.89
N GLU A 237 3.79 40.13 -8.29
CA GLU A 237 5.03 40.56 -8.93
C GLU A 237 5.66 39.42 -9.77
N SER A 238 5.60 38.16 -9.28
CA SER A 238 6.18 37.03 -10.00
C SER A 238 5.26 36.44 -11.06
N GLY A 239 3.96 36.66 -10.98
CA GLY A 239 2.94 35.99 -11.82
C GLY A 239 2.81 34.49 -11.57
N LEU A 240 3.44 33.96 -10.51
CA LEU A 240 3.43 32.58 -10.09
C LEU A 240 2.74 32.47 -8.72
N ASP A 241 2.16 31.30 -8.40
CA ASP A 241 1.75 31.05 -7.03
C ASP A 241 3.00 30.95 -6.13
N ARG A 242 2.82 31.23 -4.82
CA ARG A 242 3.89 31.28 -3.81
C ARG A 242 4.78 30.03 -3.79
N ASN A 243 4.20 28.85 -4.00
CA ASN A 243 4.95 27.60 -4.03
C ASN A 243 5.77 27.45 -5.32
N ALA A 244 5.20 27.86 -6.45
CA ALA A 244 5.90 27.86 -7.73
C ALA A 244 7.05 28.87 -7.74
N ALA A 245 6.88 30.06 -7.14
CA ALA A 245 7.92 31.07 -7.03
C ALA A 245 9.14 30.58 -6.21
N LEU A 246 8.91 29.93 -5.06
CA LEU A 246 9.99 29.31 -4.27
C LEU A 246 10.68 28.15 -5.02
N ALA A 247 9.90 27.32 -5.71
CA ALA A 247 10.46 26.23 -6.49
C ALA A 247 11.32 26.75 -7.65
N ASP A 248 10.85 27.76 -8.38
CA ASP A 248 11.56 28.40 -9.48
C ASP A 248 12.90 28.99 -9.01
N MET A 249 12.90 29.71 -7.87
CA MET A 249 14.11 30.22 -7.25
C MET A 249 15.13 29.10 -6.98
N ARG A 250 14.69 27.99 -6.35
CA ARG A 250 15.59 26.88 -6.03
C ARG A 250 16.11 26.20 -7.29
N TYR A 251 15.26 25.97 -8.30
CA TYR A 251 15.68 25.35 -9.55
C TYR A 251 16.63 26.24 -10.35
N THR A 252 16.42 27.55 -10.41
CA THR A 252 17.33 28.49 -11.05
C THR A 252 18.74 28.42 -10.47
N PHE A 253 18.83 28.35 -9.12
CA PHE A 253 20.12 28.18 -8.47
C PHE A 253 20.75 26.80 -8.77
N ILE A 254 19.96 25.72 -8.70
CA ILE A 254 20.43 24.36 -9.00
C ILE A 254 20.96 24.27 -10.43
N GLU A 255 20.23 24.84 -11.40
CA GLU A 255 20.66 24.88 -12.81
C GLU A 255 22.00 25.60 -12.96
N ALA A 256 22.20 26.71 -12.25
CA ALA A 256 23.48 27.44 -12.28
C ALA A 256 24.63 26.59 -11.69
N VAL A 257 24.42 25.91 -10.55
CA VAL A 257 25.40 25.01 -9.93
C VAL A 257 25.76 23.85 -10.88
N VAL A 258 24.74 23.21 -11.46
CA VAL A 258 24.92 22.06 -12.35
C VAL A 258 25.60 22.49 -13.65
N ALA A 259 25.19 23.58 -14.26
CA ALA A 259 25.84 24.12 -15.46
C ALA A 259 27.31 24.47 -15.22
N ALA A 260 27.65 24.89 -14.01
CA ALA A 260 29.02 25.24 -13.63
C ALA A 260 29.91 24.02 -13.33
N SER A 261 29.35 22.95 -12.77
CA SER A 261 30.14 21.85 -12.17
C SER A 261 29.95 20.49 -12.85
N VAL A 262 28.92 20.31 -13.68
CA VAL A 262 28.57 19.00 -14.24
C VAL A 262 28.69 18.99 -15.75
N VAL A 263 29.52 18.09 -16.29
CA VAL A 263 29.47 17.70 -17.69
C VAL A 263 28.48 16.56 -17.83
N LYS A 264 27.30 16.87 -18.39
CA LYS A 264 26.18 15.92 -18.50
C LYS A 264 26.61 14.65 -19.24
N CYS A 265 26.26 13.53 -18.65
CA CYS A 265 26.38 12.21 -19.29
C CYS A 265 25.58 12.15 -20.59
N ARG A 266 26.05 11.35 -21.56
CA ARG A 266 25.15 10.90 -22.63
C ARG A 266 24.05 10.05 -21.97
N GLU A 267 22.80 10.28 -22.37
CA GLU A 267 21.67 9.46 -21.87
C GLU A 267 22.03 7.97 -21.90
N SER A 268 21.90 7.31 -20.76
CA SER A 268 22.24 5.88 -20.66
C SER A 268 21.39 5.08 -21.67
N ARG A 269 21.94 3.97 -22.18
CA ARG A 269 21.18 3.07 -23.07
C ARG A 269 19.93 2.54 -22.38
N GLU A 270 19.99 2.36 -21.06
CA GLU A 270 18.87 1.90 -20.22
C GLU A 270 17.79 2.97 -20.12
N HIS A 271 18.16 4.23 -19.88
CA HIS A 271 17.20 5.33 -19.84
C HIS A 271 16.47 5.49 -21.19
N ARG A 272 17.20 5.46 -22.31
CA ARG A 272 16.59 5.52 -23.66
C ARG A 272 15.66 4.33 -23.94
N ARG A 273 15.99 3.13 -23.46
CA ARG A 273 15.09 1.96 -23.55
C ARG A 273 13.84 2.19 -22.71
N SER A 274 14.00 2.65 -21.46
CA SER A 274 12.88 2.95 -20.55
C SER A 274 11.94 3.97 -21.16
N VAL A 275 12.44 5.08 -21.71
CA VAL A 275 11.62 6.11 -22.37
C VAL A 275 10.86 5.54 -23.58
N LYS A 276 11.48 4.66 -24.40
CA LYS A 276 10.78 4.02 -25.52
C LYS A 276 9.65 3.10 -25.06
N ILE A 277 9.89 2.33 -24.00
CA ILE A 277 8.88 1.43 -23.41
C ILE A 277 7.76 2.26 -22.79
N ASP A 278 8.11 3.31 -22.06
CA ASP A 278 7.15 4.22 -21.41
C ASP A 278 6.22 4.92 -22.41
N ARG A 279 6.69 5.25 -23.61
CA ARG A 279 5.83 5.81 -24.67
C ARG A 279 4.61 4.90 -24.97
N ILE A 280 4.77 3.59 -24.83
CA ILE A 280 3.69 2.61 -25.04
C ILE A 280 2.92 2.39 -23.73
N LEU A 281 3.64 2.15 -22.62
CA LEU A 281 3.05 1.74 -21.35
C LEU A 281 2.35 2.87 -20.59
N THR A 282 2.76 4.13 -20.81
CA THR A 282 2.14 5.32 -20.19
C THR A 282 1.42 6.22 -21.20
N GLY A 283 1.31 5.78 -22.46
CA GLY A 283 0.65 6.53 -23.52
C GLY A 283 -0.84 6.74 -23.22
N LYS A 284 -1.38 7.91 -23.60
CA LYS A 284 -2.75 8.35 -23.31
C LYS A 284 -3.85 7.32 -23.68
N TYR A 285 -3.66 6.57 -24.77
CA TYR A 285 -4.63 5.59 -25.28
C TYR A 285 -4.18 4.15 -25.10
N THR A 286 -2.88 3.90 -24.92
CA THR A 286 -2.30 2.54 -24.86
C THR A 286 -2.11 2.05 -23.44
N ALA A 287 -1.95 2.92 -22.45
CA ALA A 287 -1.67 2.55 -21.08
C ALA A 287 -2.72 1.62 -20.47
N ILE A 288 -4.00 1.97 -20.56
CA ILE A 288 -5.09 1.17 -19.97
C ILE A 288 -5.29 -0.17 -20.70
N PRO A 289 -5.36 -0.24 -22.04
CA PRO A 289 -5.46 -1.52 -22.76
C PRO A 289 -4.30 -2.47 -22.49
N VAL A 290 -3.05 -1.96 -22.52
CA VAL A 290 -1.86 -2.78 -22.23
C VAL A 290 -1.90 -3.29 -20.79
N PHE A 291 -2.24 -2.42 -19.85
CA PHE A 291 -2.38 -2.78 -18.45
C PHE A 291 -3.43 -3.89 -18.26
N LEU A 292 -4.62 -3.74 -18.83
CA LEU A 292 -5.67 -4.76 -18.76
C LEU A 292 -5.21 -6.08 -19.38
N GLY A 293 -4.48 -6.03 -20.50
CA GLY A 293 -3.90 -7.22 -21.12
C GLY A 293 -2.89 -7.94 -20.23
N VAL A 294 -1.98 -7.20 -19.60
CA VAL A 294 -0.98 -7.75 -18.67
C VAL A 294 -1.67 -8.37 -17.46
N MET A 295 -2.67 -7.69 -16.87
CA MET A 295 -3.39 -8.20 -15.71
C MET A 295 -4.24 -9.43 -16.06
N LEU A 296 -4.90 -9.44 -17.22
CA LEU A 296 -5.65 -10.60 -17.70
C LEU A 296 -4.74 -11.80 -17.89
N LEU A 297 -3.54 -11.60 -18.46
CA LEU A 297 -2.54 -12.64 -18.61
C LEU A 297 -2.10 -13.19 -17.25
N ILE A 298 -1.79 -12.33 -16.30
CA ILE A 298 -1.38 -12.72 -14.94
C ILE A 298 -2.49 -13.51 -14.24
N PHE A 299 -3.72 -13.02 -14.27
CA PHE A 299 -4.85 -13.72 -13.67
C PHE A 299 -5.11 -15.06 -14.36
N TRP A 300 -5.02 -15.13 -15.69
CA TRP A 300 -5.17 -16.36 -16.42
C TRP A 300 -4.10 -17.39 -16.05
N LEU A 301 -2.83 -16.99 -16.00
CA LEU A 301 -1.73 -17.86 -15.57
C LEU A 301 -1.90 -18.31 -14.10
N THR A 302 -2.32 -17.41 -13.22
CA THR A 302 -2.49 -17.71 -11.80
C THR A 302 -3.67 -18.65 -11.54
N PHE A 303 -4.84 -18.36 -12.11
CA PHE A 303 -6.07 -19.07 -11.75
C PHE A 303 -6.42 -20.24 -12.67
N ASN A 304 -5.84 -20.34 -13.87
CA ASN A 304 -6.17 -21.41 -14.82
C ASN A 304 -4.99 -22.32 -15.19
N VAL A 305 -3.75 -21.86 -15.06
CA VAL A 305 -2.58 -22.62 -15.51
C VAL A 305 -1.71 -23.05 -14.35
N ILE A 306 -0.86 -22.14 -13.85
CA ILE A 306 0.18 -22.47 -12.86
C ILE A 306 -0.44 -22.68 -11.48
N GLY A 307 -1.18 -21.70 -10.99
CA GLY A 307 -1.76 -21.74 -9.65
C GLY A 307 -2.80 -22.85 -9.51
N ALA A 308 -3.69 -23.02 -10.50
CA ALA A 308 -4.68 -24.09 -10.51
C ALA A 308 -4.05 -25.48 -10.59
N GLY A 309 -3.03 -25.67 -11.43
CA GLY A 309 -2.33 -26.95 -11.51
C GLY A 309 -1.63 -27.32 -10.20
N LEU A 310 -0.93 -26.39 -9.58
CA LEU A 310 -0.29 -26.60 -8.28
C LEU A 310 -1.31 -26.79 -7.16
N GLN A 311 -2.45 -26.10 -7.21
CA GLN A 311 -3.57 -26.26 -6.27
C GLN A 311 -4.14 -27.66 -6.33
N GLN A 312 -4.43 -28.18 -7.53
CA GLN A 312 -4.93 -29.54 -7.72
C GLN A 312 -3.95 -30.59 -7.20
N LEU A 313 -2.64 -30.40 -7.46
CA LEU A 313 -1.60 -31.30 -6.96
C LEU A 313 -1.56 -31.32 -5.43
N LEU A 314 -1.64 -30.14 -4.79
CA LEU A 314 -1.64 -30.04 -3.33
C LEU A 314 -2.93 -30.60 -2.72
N ALA A 315 -4.10 -30.30 -3.32
CA ALA A 315 -5.38 -30.87 -2.90
C ALA A 315 -5.36 -32.39 -2.97
N PHE A 316 -4.90 -32.98 -4.08
CA PHE A 316 -4.72 -34.43 -4.22
C PHE A 316 -3.82 -35.02 -3.11
N GLY A 317 -2.72 -34.31 -2.76
CA GLY A 317 -1.85 -34.73 -1.65
C GLY A 317 -2.55 -34.72 -0.29
N ILE A 318 -3.34 -33.67 -0.02
CA ILE A 318 -4.11 -33.51 1.22
C ILE A 318 -5.20 -34.60 1.29
N ASP A 319 -5.93 -34.85 0.22
CA ASP A 319 -6.97 -35.88 0.15
C ASP A 319 -6.39 -37.26 0.39
N ARG A 320 -5.26 -37.61 -0.24
CA ARG A 320 -4.56 -38.87 0.01
C ARG A 320 -4.09 -39.03 1.46
N LEU A 321 -3.58 -37.95 2.05
CA LEU A 321 -3.18 -37.96 3.46
C LEU A 321 -4.39 -38.14 4.38
N SER A 322 -5.50 -37.46 4.07
CA SER A 322 -6.79 -37.61 4.77
C SER A 322 -7.29 -39.06 4.73
N ASP A 323 -7.28 -39.69 3.55
CA ASP A 323 -7.67 -41.10 3.36
C ASP A 323 -6.80 -42.07 4.16
N VAL A 324 -5.50 -41.84 4.24
CA VAL A 324 -4.58 -42.68 5.03
C VAL A 324 -4.85 -42.53 6.51
N VAL A 325 -5.05 -41.28 6.97
CA VAL A 325 -5.36 -40.99 8.38
C VAL A 325 -6.72 -41.58 8.75
N ASP A 326 -7.74 -41.46 7.90
CA ASP A 326 -9.08 -42.00 8.14
C ASP A 326 -9.05 -43.52 8.31
N ARG A 327 -8.35 -44.25 7.45
CA ARG A 327 -8.15 -45.71 7.58
C ARG A 327 -7.41 -46.06 8.86
N ALA A 328 -6.39 -45.28 9.23
CA ALA A 328 -5.66 -45.53 10.47
C ALA A 328 -6.55 -45.32 11.70
N LEU A 329 -7.33 -44.24 11.74
CA LEU A 329 -8.26 -43.94 12.85
C LEU A 329 -9.36 -45.00 12.98
N THR A 330 -9.88 -45.46 11.83
CA THR A 330 -10.86 -46.56 11.78
C THR A 330 -10.25 -47.87 12.31
N ALA A 331 -9.00 -48.19 11.94
CA ALA A 331 -8.30 -49.38 12.41
C ALA A 331 -8.00 -49.34 13.91
N PHE A 332 -7.80 -48.16 14.51
CA PHE A 332 -7.64 -47.95 15.93
C PHE A 332 -8.96 -47.98 16.70
N GLY A 333 -10.14 -48.04 16.05
CA GLY A 333 -11.45 -48.07 16.69
C GLY A 333 -11.80 -46.81 17.46
N LEU A 334 -11.37 -45.63 16.99
CA LEU A 334 -11.68 -44.34 17.61
C LEU A 334 -13.19 -44.04 17.55
N ASN A 335 -13.66 -43.25 18.53
CA ASN A 335 -15.04 -42.76 18.52
C ASN A 335 -15.35 -41.99 17.22
N PRO A 336 -16.48 -42.30 16.52
CA PRO A 336 -16.86 -41.68 15.27
C PRO A 336 -16.89 -40.15 15.30
N VAL A 337 -17.22 -39.55 16.45
CA VAL A 337 -17.22 -38.08 16.61
C VAL A 337 -15.80 -37.50 16.55
N ILE A 338 -14.84 -38.18 17.18
CA ILE A 338 -13.44 -37.75 17.15
C ILE A 338 -12.85 -37.93 15.75
N GLN A 339 -13.22 -39.02 15.08
CA GLN A 339 -12.83 -39.27 13.68
C GLN A 339 -13.37 -38.16 12.75
N SER A 340 -14.65 -37.81 12.84
CA SER A 340 -15.25 -36.69 12.08
C SER A 340 -14.58 -35.34 12.41
N LEU A 341 -14.23 -35.06 13.66
CA LEU A 341 -13.49 -33.86 14.03
C LEU A 341 -12.15 -33.77 13.28
N ILE A 342 -11.43 -34.90 13.26
CA ILE A 342 -10.11 -34.93 12.61
C ILE A 342 -10.25 -34.83 11.09
N ILE A 343 -11.11 -35.62 10.47
CA ILE A 343 -11.25 -35.68 9.02
C ILE A 343 -12.02 -34.48 8.48
N ASP A 344 -13.26 -34.25 9.00
CA ASP A 344 -14.11 -33.19 8.44
C ASP A 344 -13.75 -31.81 9.00
N GLY A 345 -13.45 -31.72 10.29
CA GLY A 345 -13.10 -30.44 10.94
C GLY A 345 -11.69 -29.96 10.58
N ILE A 346 -10.69 -30.84 10.61
CA ILE A 346 -9.29 -30.44 10.42
C ILE A 346 -8.85 -30.67 8.98
N PHE A 347 -8.85 -31.90 8.47
CA PHE A 347 -8.33 -32.19 7.13
C PHE A 347 -9.15 -31.52 6.04
N ASN A 348 -10.46 -31.65 6.03
CA ASN A 348 -11.32 -31.03 5.02
C ASN A 348 -11.41 -29.51 5.25
N GLY A 349 -11.53 -29.03 6.49
CA GLY A 349 -11.66 -27.61 6.80
C GLY A 349 -10.37 -26.82 6.55
N VAL A 350 -9.25 -27.24 7.17
CA VAL A 350 -7.96 -26.55 7.00
C VAL A 350 -7.33 -26.88 5.65
N GLY A 351 -7.46 -28.12 5.18
CA GLY A 351 -6.92 -28.59 3.91
C GLY A 351 -7.48 -27.83 2.73
N SER A 352 -8.79 -27.54 2.71
CA SER A 352 -9.40 -26.74 1.65
C SER A 352 -8.77 -25.34 1.54
N VAL A 353 -8.49 -24.70 2.67
CA VAL A 353 -7.84 -23.39 2.69
C VAL A 353 -6.37 -23.48 2.32
N LEU A 354 -5.68 -24.52 2.82
CA LEU A 354 -4.25 -24.73 2.51
C LEU A 354 -4.04 -25.01 1.01
N SER A 355 -4.99 -25.65 0.35
CA SER A 355 -4.93 -25.92 -1.09
C SER A 355 -4.85 -24.63 -1.93
N PHE A 356 -5.28 -23.48 -1.42
CA PHE A 356 -5.15 -22.18 -2.10
C PHE A 356 -3.77 -21.53 -1.96
N LEU A 357 -2.88 -22.05 -1.10
CA LEU A 357 -1.53 -21.50 -0.92
C LEU A 357 -0.76 -21.36 -2.25
N PRO A 358 -0.73 -22.35 -3.15
CA PRO A 358 -0.03 -22.23 -4.43
C PRO A 358 -0.58 -21.10 -5.32
N VAL A 359 -1.89 -20.89 -5.32
CA VAL A 359 -2.52 -19.80 -6.09
C VAL A 359 -2.08 -18.44 -5.53
N VAL A 360 -2.07 -18.29 -4.21
CA VAL A 360 -1.64 -17.06 -3.54
C VAL A 360 -0.15 -16.79 -3.82
N VAL A 361 0.71 -17.80 -3.69
CA VAL A 361 2.15 -17.68 -3.96
C VAL A 361 2.40 -17.32 -5.43
N THR A 362 1.70 -17.95 -6.37
CA THR A 362 1.81 -17.64 -7.81
C THR A 362 1.37 -16.23 -8.13
N LEU A 363 0.29 -15.74 -7.50
CA LEU A 363 -0.15 -14.36 -7.65
C LEU A 363 0.92 -13.38 -7.14
N PHE A 364 1.47 -13.61 -5.95
CA PHE A 364 2.53 -12.77 -5.41
C PHE A 364 3.81 -12.82 -6.23
N PHE A 365 4.13 -13.95 -6.84
CA PHE A 365 5.25 -14.07 -7.78
C PHE A 365 5.12 -13.08 -8.94
N PHE A 366 3.99 -13.06 -9.62
CA PHE A 366 3.77 -12.13 -10.71
C PHE A 366 3.69 -10.67 -10.26
N LEU A 367 3.05 -10.41 -9.11
CA LEU A 367 2.99 -9.05 -8.55
C LEU A 367 4.37 -8.52 -8.17
N SER A 368 5.24 -9.37 -7.59
CA SER A 368 6.62 -9.01 -7.29
C SER A 368 7.42 -8.65 -8.55
N ILE A 369 7.24 -9.42 -9.63
CA ILE A 369 7.86 -9.09 -10.92
C ILE A 369 7.39 -7.73 -11.43
N LEU A 370 6.10 -7.43 -11.36
CA LEU A 370 5.55 -6.13 -11.79
C LEU A 370 6.07 -4.97 -10.93
N GLU A 371 6.23 -5.20 -9.63
CA GLU A 371 6.74 -4.21 -8.67
C GLU A 371 8.22 -3.95 -8.91
N ASP A 372 9.05 -5.00 -8.93
CA ASP A 372 10.50 -4.90 -9.10
C ASP A 372 10.90 -4.33 -10.48
N THR A 373 10.13 -4.64 -11.53
CA THR A 373 10.33 -4.03 -12.86
C THR A 373 9.96 -2.56 -12.92
N GLY A 374 9.30 -2.00 -11.89
CA GLY A 374 8.82 -0.63 -11.88
C GLY A 374 7.54 -0.39 -12.70
N TYR A 375 6.88 -1.44 -13.20
CA TYR A 375 5.64 -1.31 -13.97
C TYR A 375 4.48 -0.78 -13.11
N MET A 376 4.42 -1.20 -11.84
CA MET A 376 3.38 -0.72 -10.90
C MET A 376 3.43 0.78 -10.65
N ALA A 377 4.63 1.37 -10.60
CA ALA A 377 4.79 2.83 -10.46
C ALA A 377 4.18 3.59 -11.66
N ARG A 378 4.32 3.05 -12.87
CA ARG A 378 3.78 3.64 -14.10
C ARG A 378 2.26 3.58 -14.15
N ILE A 379 1.70 2.46 -13.75
CA ILE A 379 0.24 2.32 -13.65
C ILE A 379 -0.33 3.25 -12.58
N ALA A 380 0.32 3.35 -11.42
CA ALA A 380 -0.07 4.31 -10.39
C ALA A 380 -0.04 5.75 -10.92
N PHE A 381 0.97 6.11 -11.74
CA PHE A 381 1.06 7.41 -12.39
C PHE A 381 -0.11 7.66 -13.37
N VAL A 382 -0.40 6.70 -14.25
CA VAL A 382 -1.51 6.81 -15.22
C VAL A 382 -2.86 6.93 -14.52
N MET A 383 -3.05 6.17 -13.44
CA MET A 383 -4.31 6.11 -12.69
C MET A 383 -4.46 7.25 -11.68
N ASP A 384 -3.44 8.06 -11.45
CA ASP A 384 -3.50 9.17 -10.48
C ASP A 384 -4.58 10.20 -10.83
N LYS A 385 -4.65 10.60 -12.10
CA LYS A 385 -5.64 11.59 -12.56
C LYS A 385 -7.09 11.16 -12.32
N PRO A 386 -7.56 9.97 -12.74
CA PRO A 386 -8.93 9.52 -12.46
C PRO A 386 -9.18 9.28 -10.97
N LEU A 387 -8.22 8.76 -10.21
CA LEU A 387 -8.39 8.49 -8.78
C LEU A 387 -8.47 9.76 -7.94
N ARG A 388 -7.82 10.84 -8.32
CA ARG A 388 -7.97 12.15 -7.66
C ARG A 388 -9.40 12.68 -7.70
N HIS A 389 -10.15 12.39 -8.75
CA HIS A 389 -11.58 12.74 -8.79
C HIS A 389 -12.37 11.98 -7.72
N LEU A 390 -11.95 10.76 -7.36
CA LEU A 390 -12.51 9.97 -6.27
C LEU A 390 -11.95 10.36 -4.89
N GLY A 391 -10.96 11.25 -4.84
CA GLY A 391 -10.30 11.67 -3.61
C GLY A 391 -9.20 10.73 -3.12
N LEU A 392 -8.63 9.93 -4.02
CA LEU A 392 -7.55 8.97 -3.77
C LEU A 392 -6.30 9.33 -4.58
N SER A 393 -5.14 8.93 -4.10
CA SER A 393 -3.88 8.99 -4.86
C SER A 393 -3.74 7.79 -5.81
N GLY A 394 -2.91 7.93 -6.86
CA GLY A 394 -2.66 6.85 -7.82
C GLY A 394 -2.12 5.56 -7.19
N ARG A 395 -1.42 5.65 -6.05
CA ARG A 395 -0.92 4.48 -5.30
C ARG A 395 -2.04 3.59 -4.78
N SER A 396 -3.23 4.13 -4.53
CA SER A 396 -4.40 3.36 -4.09
C SER A 396 -4.90 2.36 -5.13
N PHE A 397 -4.54 2.57 -6.42
CA PHE A 397 -4.99 1.70 -7.49
C PHE A 397 -4.45 0.27 -7.39
N VAL A 398 -3.18 0.14 -7.03
CA VAL A 398 -2.51 -1.17 -6.93
C VAL A 398 -3.17 -2.10 -5.89
N PRO A 399 -3.39 -1.68 -4.63
CA PRO A 399 -4.15 -2.48 -3.68
C PRO A 399 -5.56 -2.84 -4.15
N MET A 400 -6.29 -1.89 -4.75
CA MET A 400 -7.64 -2.15 -5.26
C MET A 400 -7.63 -3.20 -6.36
N LEU A 401 -6.63 -3.18 -7.24
CA LEU A 401 -6.48 -4.16 -8.30
C LEU A 401 -6.18 -5.55 -7.75
N VAL A 402 -5.25 -5.67 -6.79
CA VAL A 402 -4.95 -6.93 -6.10
C VAL A 402 -6.21 -7.52 -5.45
N GLY A 403 -7.16 -6.65 -5.07
CA GLY A 403 -8.47 -7.02 -4.51
C GLY A 403 -9.31 -7.91 -5.41
N PHE A 404 -9.17 -7.83 -6.73
CA PHE A 404 -9.82 -8.76 -7.67
C PHE A 404 -9.27 -10.19 -7.58
N GLY A 405 -8.02 -10.34 -7.18
CA GLY A 405 -7.45 -11.65 -6.87
C GLY A 405 -7.81 -12.13 -5.47
N CYS A 406 -7.38 -11.38 -4.44
CA CYS A 406 -7.63 -11.72 -3.05
C CYS A 406 -7.61 -10.45 -2.17
N SER A 407 -8.62 -10.30 -1.30
CA SER A 407 -8.73 -9.14 -0.41
C SER A 407 -7.64 -9.10 0.67
N VAL A 408 -7.09 -10.23 1.11
CA VAL A 408 -6.05 -10.28 2.15
C VAL A 408 -4.76 -9.57 1.71
N PRO A 409 -4.11 -9.97 0.61
CA PRO A 409 -2.93 -9.27 0.10
C PRO A 409 -3.24 -7.83 -0.32
N ALA A 410 -4.45 -7.57 -0.82
CA ALA A 410 -4.88 -6.22 -1.17
C ALA A 410 -4.86 -5.27 0.03
N ILE A 411 -5.43 -5.68 1.17
CA ILE A 411 -5.42 -4.91 2.41
C ILE A 411 -3.98 -4.68 2.89
N MET A 412 -3.13 -5.69 2.83
CA MET A 412 -1.71 -5.57 3.22
C MET A 412 -0.94 -4.63 2.29
N ALA A 413 -1.23 -4.66 0.99
CA ALA A 413 -0.59 -3.78 0.01
C ALA A 413 -0.94 -2.30 0.23
N THR A 414 -2.00 -1.96 0.99
CA THR A 414 -2.31 -0.56 1.33
C THR A 414 -1.23 0.12 2.17
N ARG A 415 -0.28 -0.63 2.74
CA ARG A 415 0.89 -0.08 3.44
C ARG A 415 1.80 0.75 2.53
N THR A 416 1.75 0.52 1.21
CA THR A 416 2.49 1.32 0.22
C THR A 416 1.87 2.69 -0.03
N VAL A 417 0.65 2.94 0.47
CA VAL A 417 -0.04 4.22 0.36
C VAL A 417 0.44 5.13 1.49
N SER A 418 1.10 6.23 1.14
CA SER A 418 1.78 7.14 2.05
C SER A 418 0.84 7.95 2.96
N SER A 419 -0.39 8.26 2.51
CA SER A 419 -1.39 8.98 3.31
C SER A 419 -2.23 8.01 4.13
N ASP A 420 -2.30 8.22 5.46
CA ASP A 420 -3.14 7.40 6.36
C ASP A 420 -4.65 7.51 5.98
N ARG A 421 -5.08 8.70 5.55
CA ARG A 421 -6.42 8.96 5.01
C ARG A 421 -6.71 8.10 3.78
N ASP A 422 -5.85 8.17 2.75
CA ASP A 422 -6.01 7.45 1.50
C ASP A 422 -5.87 5.94 1.73
N ARG A 423 -4.99 5.52 2.64
CA ARG A 423 -4.82 4.13 3.07
C ARG A 423 -6.11 3.56 3.66
N LYS A 424 -6.70 4.25 4.65
CA LYS A 424 -7.96 3.84 5.29
C LYS A 424 -9.11 3.79 4.29
N MET A 425 -9.23 4.81 3.44
CA MET A 425 -10.24 4.87 2.40
C MET A 425 -10.08 3.72 1.40
N THR A 426 -8.85 3.42 0.96
CA THR A 426 -8.55 2.29 0.07
C THR A 426 -8.95 0.96 0.69
N MET A 427 -8.62 0.73 1.98
CA MET A 427 -9.02 -0.49 2.70
C MET A 427 -10.53 -0.69 2.74
N LEU A 428 -11.32 0.39 2.86
CA LEU A 428 -12.78 0.33 2.84
C LEU A 428 -13.34 -0.01 1.46
N LEU A 429 -12.62 0.31 0.39
CA LEU A 429 -13.06 0.06 -0.99
C LEU A 429 -12.68 -1.32 -1.53
N ILE A 430 -11.63 -1.95 -0.99
CA ILE A 430 -11.18 -3.29 -1.43
C ILE A 430 -12.30 -4.35 -1.41
N PRO A 431 -13.19 -4.45 -0.41
CA PRO A 431 -14.25 -5.46 -0.39
C PRO A 431 -15.28 -5.36 -1.51
N PHE A 432 -15.41 -4.20 -2.17
CA PHE A 432 -16.26 -4.02 -3.34
C PHE A 432 -15.71 -4.73 -4.58
N MET A 433 -14.39 -5.03 -4.58
CA MET A 433 -13.77 -5.80 -5.66
C MET A 433 -14.09 -7.28 -5.50
N SER A 434 -14.52 -7.92 -6.59
CA SER A 434 -14.84 -9.36 -6.59
C SER A 434 -13.57 -10.18 -6.55
N CYS A 435 -13.25 -10.79 -5.42
CA CYS A 435 -12.12 -11.72 -5.34
C CYS A 435 -12.44 -13.08 -6.01
N SER A 436 -11.39 -13.83 -6.34
CA SER A 436 -11.49 -15.11 -7.03
C SER A 436 -12.35 -16.16 -6.30
N ALA A 437 -12.37 -16.14 -4.97
CA ALA A 437 -13.20 -17.05 -4.14
C ALA A 437 -14.72 -16.85 -4.32
N LYS A 438 -15.16 -15.73 -4.90
CA LYS A 438 -16.57 -15.49 -5.23
C LYS A 438 -16.97 -16.10 -6.57
N ILE A 439 -16.01 -16.40 -7.47
CA ILE A 439 -16.27 -16.93 -8.83
C ILE A 439 -17.07 -18.24 -8.81
N PRO A 440 -16.74 -19.24 -7.96
CA PRO A 440 -17.53 -20.47 -7.90
C PRO A 440 -19.01 -20.23 -7.58
N ILE A 441 -19.30 -19.28 -6.66
CA ILE A 441 -20.69 -18.92 -6.31
C ILE A 441 -21.39 -18.38 -7.55
N TYR A 442 -20.80 -17.40 -8.22
CA TYR A 442 -21.39 -16.80 -9.42
C TYR A 442 -21.59 -17.83 -10.53
N SER A 443 -20.60 -18.69 -10.76
CA SER A 443 -20.66 -19.71 -11.81
C SER A 443 -21.85 -20.67 -11.64
N VAL A 444 -22.07 -21.17 -10.42
CA VAL A 444 -23.18 -22.09 -10.13
C VAL A 444 -24.54 -21.38 -10.27
N PHE A 445 -24.66 -20.16 -9.75
CA PHE A 445 -25.91 -19.38 -9.86
C PHE A 445 -26.22 -18.95 -11.31
N VAL A 446 -25.19 -18.55 -12.04
CA VAL A 446 -25.33 -18.18 -13.46
C VAL A 446 -25.71 -19.38 -14.30
N ALA A 447 -25.11 -20.55 -14.06
CA ALA A 447 -25.50 -21.80 -14.73
C ALA A 447 -26.96 -22.20 -14.45
N ALA A 448 -27.43 -21.96 -13.19
CA ALA A 448 -28.79 -22.29 -12.76
C ALA A 448 -29.88 -21.37 -13.33
N PHE A 449 -29.63 -20.06 -13.34
CA PHE A 449 -30.67 -19.06 -13.62
C PHE A 449 -30.52 -18.34 -14.97
N PHE A 450 -29.31 -18.37 -15.57
CA PHE A 450 -29.02 -17.60 -16.81
C PHE A 450 -28.31 -18.47 -17.87
N PRO A 451 -28.90 -19.62 -18.30
CA PRO A 451 -28.29 -20.45 -19.33
C PRO A 451 -28.15 -19.64 -20.63
N GLY A 452 -26.95 -19.66 -21.20
CA GLY A 452 -26.63 -18.92 -22.44
C GLY A 452 -26.28 -17.44 -22.29
N ARG A 453 -26.48 -16.80 -21.11
CA ARG A 453 -26.13 -15.41 -20.85
C ARG A 453 -25.10 -15.24 -19.73
N GLY A 454 -24.38 -16.32 -19.38
CA GLY A 454 -23.49 -16.36 -18.24
C GLY A 454 -22.40 -15.31 -18.24
N ALA A 455 -21.73 -15.12 -19.37
CA ALA A 455 -20.66 -14.14 -19.50
C ALA A 455 -21.15 -12.69 -19.25
N LEU A 456 -22.36 -12.36 -19.71
CA LEU A 456 -22.95 -11.02 -19.52
C LEU A 456 -23.31 -10.78 -18.06
N VAL A 457 -23.88 -11.76 -17.36
CA VAL A 457 -24.21 -11.66 -15.94
C VAL A 457 -22.97 -11.54 -15.08
N MET A 458 -21.93 -12.35 -15.36
CA MET A 458 -20.63 -12.25 -14.70
C MET A 458 -20.02 -10.86 -14.89
N PHE A 459 -20.02 -10.35 -16.12
CA PHE A 459 -19.53 -8.99 -16.40
C PHE A 459 -20.33 -7.92 -15.64
N ALA A 460 -21.66 -8.05 -15.61
CA ALA A 460 -22.52 -7.13 -14.87
C ALA A 460 -22.25 -7.13 -13.36
N LEU A 461 -21.97 -8.30 -12.75
CA LEU A 461 -21.59 -8.41 -11.35
C LEU A 461 -20.25 -7.71 -11.06
N TYR A 462 -19.23 -7.93 -11.89
CA TYR A 462 -17.95 -7.26 -11.75
C TYR A 462 -18.05 -5.75 -11.92
N LEU A 463 -18.75 -5.31 -12.97
CA LEU A 463 -18.99 -3.89 -13.23
C LEU A 463 -19.82 -3.25 -12.12
N GLY A 464 -20.86 -3.95 -11.64
CA GLY A 464 -21.67 -3.51 -10.51
C GLY A 464 -20.86 -3.30 -9.24
N GLY A 465 -19.94 -4.21 -8.92
CA GLY A 465 -19.01 -4.06 -7.79
C GLY A 465 -18.13 -2.81 -7.92
N ILE A 466 -17.56 -2.58 -9.11
CA ILE A 466 -16.74 -1.40 -9.39
C ILE A 466 -17.56 -0.10 -9.26
N LEU A 467 -18.75 -0.05 -9.85
CA LEU A 467 -19.62 1.13 -9.80
C LEU A 467 -20.05 1.46 -8.37
N LEU A 468 -20.41 0.44 -7.58
CA LEU A 468 -20.74 0.61 -6.17
C LEU A 468 -19.51 1.05 -5.35
N GLY A 469 -18.34 0.54 -5.67
CA GLY A 469 -17.07 1.00 -5.09
C GLY A 469 -16.80 2.48 -5.40
N ILE A 470 -17.02 2.92 -6.63
CA ILE A 470 -16.91 4.34 -7.03
C ILE A 470 -17.91 5.21 -6.26
N LEU A 471 -19.16 4.77 -6.17
CA LEU A 471 -20.19 5.47 -5.41
C LEU A 471 -19.83 5.58 -3.93
N ALA A 472 -19.37 4.48 -3.33
CA ALA A 472 -18.88 4.46 -1.95
C ALA A 472 -17.68 5.41 -1.76
N ALA A 473 -16.74 5.47 -2.71
CA ALA A 473 -15.61 6.38 -2.68
C ALA A 473 -16.07 7.85 -2.68
N LEU A 474 -17.02 8.21 -3.54
CA LEU A 474 -17.58 9.57 -3.61
C LEU A 474 -18.31 9.95 -2.30
N LEU A 475 -19.09 9.03 -1.72
CA LEU A 475 -19.75 9.23 -0.44
C LEU A 475 -18.75 9.39 0.70
N LEU A 476 -17.72 8.55 0.77
CA LEU A 476 -16.68 8.62 1.78
C LEU A 476 -15.84 9.91 1.67
N LYS A 477 -15.54 10.37 0.45
CA LYS A 477 -14.85 11.62 0.19
C LYS A 477 -15.63 12.83 0.72
N SER A 478 -16.95 12.83 0.56
CA SER A 478 -17.82 13.94 0.97
C SER A 478 -18.13 13.95 2.48
N THR A 479 -18.03 12.79 3.14
CA THR A 479 -18.43 12.61 4.55
C THR A 479 -17.23 12.43 5.47
N ALA A 480 -16.71 11.20 5.58
CA ALA A 480 -15.72 10.78 6.59
C ALA A 480 -14.27 11.16 6.22
N PHE A 481 -13.95 11.23 4.92
CA PHE A 481 -12.58 11.45 4.43
C PHE A 481 -12.47 12.75 3.62
N ARG A 482 -12.88 13.88 4.23
CA ARG A 482 -12.74 15.21 3.63
C ARG A 482 -11.27 15.60 3.51
N GLY A 483 -10.91 16.32 2.44
CA GLY A 483 -9.55 16.81 2.18
C GLY A 483 -9.08 16.52 0.75
N LYS A 484 -7.94 17.09 0.38
CA LYS A 484 -7.31 16.86 -0.93
C LYS A 484 -6.41 15.62 -0.84
N PRO A 485 -6.37 14.75 -1.87
CA PRO A 485 -5.40 13.66 -1.92
C PRO A 485 -3.98 14.21 -2.01
N VAL A 486 -3.03 13.49 -1.43
CA VAL A 486 -1.61 13.86 -1.51
C VAL A 486 -1.17 13.84 -2.97
N PRO A 487 -0.47 14.89 -3.46
CA PRO A 487 0.05 14.90 -4.82
C PRO A 487 0.98 13.71 -5.05
N PHE A 488 0.75 12.99 -6.14
CA PHE A 488 1.61 11.88 -6.53
C PHE A 488 2.84 12.43 -7.26
N VAL A 489 3.92 12.64 -6.52
CA VAL A 489 5.23 12.99 -7.06
C VAL A 489 6.12 11.76 -6.93
N MET A 490 6.35 11.04 -8.03
CA MET A 490 7.24 9.87 -8.05
C MET A 490 8.08 9.88 -9.31
N GLU A 491 9.36 9.59 -9.16
CA GLU A 491 10.20 9.23 -10.30
C GLU A 491 9.79 7.86 -10.83
N LEU A 492 9.65 7.76 -12.14
CA LEU A 492 9.49 6.46 -12.78
C LEU A 492 10.86 5.76 -12.75
N PRO A 493 11.04 4.70 -11.96
CA PRO A 493 12.32 4.02 -11.86
C PRO A 493 12.68 3.40 -13.22
N ASN A 494 13.97 3.30 -13.56
CA ASN A 494 14.38 2.56 -14.75
C ASN A 494 13.93 1.11 -14.65
N TYR A 495 13.58 0.49 -15.80
CA TYR A 495 13.23 -0.92 -15.83
C TYR A 495 14.45 -1.77 -15.43
N ARG A 496 14.28 -2.57 -14.39
CA ARG A 496 15.30 -3.52 -13.94
C ARG A 496 14.69 -4.92 -13.90
N PHE A 497 15.52 -5.93 -14.20
CA PHE A 497 15.10 -7.31 -13.98
C PHE A 497 15.09 -7.61 -12.47
N PRO A 498 14.03 -8.27 -11.97
CA PRO A 498 13.94 -8.62 -10.56
C PRO A 498 15.06 -9.57 -10.16
N SER A 499 15.62 -9.38 -8.97
CA SER A 499 16.61 -10.28 -8.39
C SER A 499 15.93 -11.60 -7.98
N PRO A 500 16.36 -12.77 -8.49
CA PRO A 500 15.74 -14.06 -8.12
C PRO A 500 15.74 -14.31 -6.60
N ARG A 501 16.79 -13.85 -5.91
CA ARG A 501 16.91 -13.99 -4.45
C ARG A 501 15.87 -13.13 -3.71
N SER A 502 15.67 -11.89 -4.13
CA SER A 502 14.69 -10.98 -3.52
C SER A 502 13.27 -11.51 -3.70
N VAL A 503 12.94 -11.97 -4.92
CA VAL A 503 11.64 -12.59 -5.21
C VAL A 503 11.41 -13.84 -4.36
N ALA A 504 12.41 -14.74 -4.26
CA ALA A 504 12.29 -15.95 -3.45
C ALA A 504 12.08 -15.65 -1.96
N LEU A 505 12.79 -14.67 -1.39
CA LEU A 505 12.61 -14.25 0.00
C LEU A 505 11.21 -13.67 0.23
N LEU A 506 10.74 -12.80 -0.64
CA LEU A 506 9.40 -12.20 -0.54
C LEU A 506 8.31 -13.27 -0.65
N LEU A 507 8.45 -14.25 -1.56
CA LEU A 507 7.51 -15.35 -1.67
C LEU A 507 7.48 -16.22 -0.41
N TRP A 508 8.65 -16.49 0.17
CA TRP A 508 8.74 -17.23 1.43
C TRP A 508 8.06 -16.49 2.59
N GLU A 509 8.29 -15.19 2.73
CA GLU A 509 7.62 -14.36 3.74
C GLU A 509 6.09 -14.39 3.57
N LYS A 510 5.60 -14.22 2.33
CA LYS A 510 4.16 -14.26 2.05
C LYS A 510 3.53 -15.63 2.29
N ALA A 511 4.23 -16.70 1.88
CA ALA A 511 3.80 -18.07 2.14
C ALA A 511 3.75 -18.36 3.64
N ARG A 512 4.77 -17.96 4.40
CA ARG A 512 4.82 -18.11 5.86
C ARG A 512 3.69 -17.33 6.54
N ASP A 513 3.50 -16.06 6.19
CA ASP A 513 2.41 -15.22 6.71
C ASP A 513 1.03 -15.84 6.45
N PHE A 514 0.83 -16.47 5.28
CA PHE A 514 -0.41 -17.15 4.95
C PHE A 514 -0.60 -18.41 5.81
N LEU A 515 0.45 -19.22 5.96
CA LEU A 515 0.43 -20.44 6.78
C LEU A 515 0.14 -20.13 8.26
N GLU A 516 0.82 -19.14 8.84
CA GLU A 516 0.58 -18.72 10.22
C GLU A 516 -0.88 -18.31 10.47
N ARG A 517 -1.52 -17.66 9.50
CA ARG A 517 -2.94 -17.28 9.57
C ARG A 517 -3.87 -18.47 9.35
N ALA A 518 -3.54 -19.36 8.42
CA ALA A 518 -4.32 -20.56 8.19
C ALA A 518 -4.38 -21.41 9.47
N PHE A 519 -3.25 -21.62 10.12
CA PHE A 519 -3.18 -22.42 11.34
C PHE A 519 -3.67 -21.69 12.61
N SER A 520 -3.73 -20.37 12.65
CA SER A 520 -4.21 -19.65 13.85
C SER A 520 -5.71 -19.31 13.78
N VAL A 521 -6.11 -18.54 12.78
CA VAL A 521 -7.47 -17.97 12.71
C VAL A 521 -8.43 -18.94 12.03
N ILE A 522 -8.03 -19.53 10.90
CA ILE A 522 -8.92 -20.35 10.09
C ILE A 522 -9.14 -21.70 10.77
N PHE A 523 -8.09 -22.30 11.32
CA PHE A 523 -8.22 -23.56 12.08
C PHE A 523 -9.24 -23.46 13.21
N ILE A 524 -9.15 -22.41 14.04
CA ILE A 524 -10.13 -22.21 15.13
C ILE A 524 -11.54 -22.03 14.56
N ALA A 525 -11.67 -21.24 13.49
CA ALA A 525 -12.96 -20.99 12.87
C ALA A 525 -13.58 -22.26 12.27
N THR A 526 -12.79 -23.12 11.63
CA THR A 526 -13.28 -24.39 11.06
C THR A 526 -13.70 -25.38 12.15
N VAL A 527 -12.94 -25.49 13.23
CA VAL A 527 -13.32 -26.33 14.39
C VAL A 527 -14.63 -25.84 15.03
N VAL A 528 -14.80 -24.53 15.19
CA VAL A 528 -16.04 -23.95 15.71
C VAL A 528 -17.23 -24.26 14.80
N ILE A 529 -17.08 -24.10 13.49
CA ILE A 529 -18.17 -24.41 12.54
C ILE A 529 -18.47 -25.90 12.52
N TRP A 530 -17.42 -26.77 12.50
CA TRP A 530 -17.62 -28.20 12.61
C TRP A 530 -18.44 -28.56 13.86
N PHE A 531 -18.09 -27.96 15.02
CA PHE A 531 -18.86 -28.17 16.27
C PHE A 531 -20.30 -27.70 16.10
N LEU A 532 -20.55 -26.53 15.57
CA LEU A 532 -21.92 -26.01 15.36
C LEU A 532 -22.73 -26.85 14.35
N GLN A 533 -22.08 -27.53 13.41
CA GLN A 533 -22.73 -28.38 12.41
C GLN A 533 -23.09 -29.76 12.96
N ASN A 534 -22.28 -30.32 13.89
CA ASN A 534 -22.40 -31.68 14.33
C ASN A 534 -23.09 -31.87 15.68
N PHE A 535 -23.41 -30.77 16.39
CA PHE A 535 -24.07 -30.86 17.73
C PHE A 535 -25.36 -30.05 17.76
N ASP A 536 -26.32 -30.56 18.54
CA ASP A 536 -27.56 -29.87 18.92
C ASP A 536 -27.34 -28.98 20.17
N TYR A 537 -28.41 -28.31 20.64
CA TYR A 537 -28.34 -27.44 21.82
C TYR A 537 -28.18 -28.23 23.15
N HIS A 538 -28.38 -29.54 23.13
CA HIS A 538 -28.10 -30.45 24.28
C HIS A 538 -26.69 -31.07 24.21
N LEU A 539 -25.87 -30.67 23.24
CA LEU A 539 -24.52 -31.21 22.98
C LEU A 539 -24.53 -32.69 22.56
N ASN A 540 -25.63 -33.19 21.99
CA ASN A 540 -25.67 -34.52 21.38
C ASN A 540 -25.22 -34.42 19.91
N PRO A 541 -24.49 -35.44 19.42
CA PRO A 541 -24.15 -35.49 17.99
C PRO A 541 -25.43 -35.67 17.17
N VAL A 542 -25.53 -34.87 16.09
CA VAL A 542 -26.73 -34.79 15.24
C VAL A 542 -26.50 -35.59 13.98
N SER A 543 -27.48 -36.43 13.60
CA SER A 543 -27.47 -37.13 12.31
C SER A 543 -28.07 -36.35 11.17
N ASN A 544 -28.94 -35.34 11.47
CA ASN A 544 -29.57 -34.47 10.47
C ASN A 544 -29.10 -33.03 10.62
N ALA A 545 -28.64 -32.41 9.54
CA ALA A 545 -28.13 -31.04 9.53
C ALA A 545 -29.19 -30.00 10.00
N THR A 546 -30.48 -30.31 9.94
CA THR A 546 -31.60 -29.45 10.39
C THR A 546 -31.63 -29.21 11.89
N ASP A 547 -31.11 -30.16 12.69
CA ASP A 547 -31.19 -30.13 14.15
C ASP A 547 -29.90 -29.55 14.77
N SER A 548 -28.95 -29.16 13.95
CA SER A 548 -27.67 -28.62 14.38
C SER A 548 -27.78 -27.20 14.96
N LEU A 549 -26.86 -26.85 15.86
CA LEU A 549 -26.71 -25.48 16.37
C LEU A 549 -26.55 -24.46 15.23
N LEU A 550 -25.85 -24.82 14.18
CA LEU A 550 -25.67 -23.95 13.03
C LEU A 550 -26.99 -23.68 12.27
N ALA A 551 -27.86 -24.71 12.17
CA ALA A 551 -29.19 -24.53 11.57
C ALA A 551 -30.08 -23.62 12.44
N MET A 552 -30.02 -23.76 13.78
CA MET A 552 -30.74 -22.86 14.71
C MET A 552 -30.28 -21.39 14.54
N VAL A 553 -28.98 -21.15 14.49
CA VAL A 553 -28.44 -19.81 14.21
C VAL A 553 -28.87 -19.34 12.82
N GLY A 554 -28.81 -20.23 11.83
CA GLY A 554 -29.29 -19.96 10.47
C GLY A 554 -30.76 -19.54 10.42
N GLN A 555 -31.64 -20.23 11.18
CA GLN A 555 -33.08 -19.89 11.30
C GLN A 555 -33.30 -18.52 11.94
N ALA A 556 -32.56 -18.19 12.99
CA ALA A 556 -32.65 -16.88 13.64
C ALA A 556 -32.22 -15.75 12.69
N VAL A 557 -31.14 -15.96 11.96
CA VAL A 557 -30.59 -14.99 11.00
C VAL A 557 -31.44 -14.90 9.72
N ALA A 558 -32.12 -15.98 9.32
CA ALA A 558 -32.98 -16.03 8.13
C ALA A 558 -34.09 -14.96 8.12
N VAL A 559 -34.56 -14.55 9.30
CA VAL A 559 -35.56 -13.49 9.45
C VAL A 559 -35.06 -12.17 8.82
N ILE A 560 -33.77 -11.87 8.93
CA ILE A 560 -33.16 -10.66 8.37
C ILE A 560 -33.18 -10.69 6.83
N PHE A 561 -33.13 -11.88 6.23
CA PHE A 561 -33.06 -12.07 4.77
C PHE A 561 -34.43 -12.28 4.09
N ARG A 562 -35.54 -12.39 4.86
CA ARG A 562 -36.88 -12.49 4.31
C ARG A 562 -37.23 -11.34 3.34
N PRO A 563 -36.91 -10.05 3.63
CA PRO A 563 -37.20 -8.95 2.71
C PRO A 563 -36.41 -9.01 1.39
N LEU A 564 -35.33 -9.81 1.33
CA LEU A 564 -34.49 -10.00 0.17
C LEU A 564 -34.93 -11.18 -0.71
N GLY A 565 -35.98 -11.92 -0.32
CA GLY A 565 -36.51 -13.05 -1.07
C GLY A 565 -35.81 -14.38 -0.86
N PHE A 566 -34.77 -14.46 0.00
CA PHE A 566 -34.06 -15.68 0.34
C PHE A 566 -34.00 -15.93 1.86
N GLY A 567 -35.15 -15.84 2.51
CA GLY A 567 -35.32 -16.02 3.96
C GLY A 567 -35.34 -17.48 4.44
N ASP A 568 -34.83 -18.43 3.68
CA ASP A 568 -34.64 -19.82 4.13
C ASP A 568 -33.36 -19.94 4.96
N TRP A 569 -33.41 -20.74 6.03
CA TRP A 569 -32.27 -20.97 6.93
C TRP A 569 -31.06 -21.58 6.20
N LYS A 570 -31.26 -22.36 5.13
CA LYS A 570 -30.18 -22.94 4.33
C LYS A 570 -29.27 -21.87 3.73
N PHE A 571 -29.85 -20.80 3.20
CA PHE A 571 -29.08 -19.68 2.65
C PHE A 571 -28.35 -18.91 3.72
N SER A 572 -28.99 -18.67 4.87
CA SER A 572 -28.36 -18.01 6.01
C SER A 572 -27.18 -18.81 6.55
N THR A 573 -27.35 -20.13 6.70
CA THR A 573 -26.29 -21.05 7.11
C THR A 573 -25.14 -21.06 6.12
N ALA A 574 -25.41 -21.09 4.81
CA ALA A 574 -24.40 -21.01 3.78
C ALA A 574 -23.63 -19.67 3.80
N LEU A 575 -24.31 -18.55 4.05
CA LEU A 575 -23.66 -17.24 4.19
C LEU A 575 -22.76 -17.15 5.44
N ILE A 576 -23.16 -17.77 6.54
CA ILE A 576 -22.35 -17.87 7.77
C ILE A 576 -21.09 -18.70 7.51
N SER A 577 -21.21 -19.86 6.88
CA SER A 577 -20.06 -20.68 6.46
C SER A 577 -19.17 -19.93 5.48
N GLY A 578 -19.77 -19.21 4.52
CA GLY A 578 -19.08 -18.37 3.54
C GLY A 578 -18.40 -17.13 4.15
N PHE A 579 -18.65 -16.79 5.40
CA PHE A 579 -17.87 -15.80 6.12
C PHE A 579 -16.48 -16.32 6.48
N ILE A 580 -16.32 -17.61 6.73
CA ILE A 580 -15.00 -18.22 6.95
C ILE A 580 -14.22 -18.24 5.66
N ALA A 581 -14.78 -18.88 4.62
CA ALA A 581 -14.22 -18.99 3.30
C ALA A 581 -15.36 -18.93 2.27
N LYS A 582 -15.26 -18.02 1.31
CA LYS A 582 -16.38 -17.72 0.38
C LYS A 582 -16.81 -18.92 -0.45
N GLU A 583 -15.88 -19.77 -0.84
CA GLU A 583 -16.13 -21.00 -1.59
C GLU A 583 -17.00 -22.00 -0.83
N GLN A 584 -17.02 -21.96 0.50
CA GLN A 584 -17.85 -22.84 1.31
C GLN A 584 -19.35 -22.58 1.15
N VAL A 585 -19.77 -21.43 0.62
CA VAL A 585 -21.17 -21.15 0.32
C VAL A 585 -21.76 -22.24 -0.59
N VAL A 586 -21.04 -22.60 -1.65
CA VAL A 586 -21.50 -23.62 -2.62
C VAL A 586 -21.54 -25.01 -2.00
N SER A 587 -20.48 -25.40 -1.30
CA SER A 587 -20.40 -26.71 -0.63
C SER A 587 -21.46 -26.87 0.45
N THR A 588 -21.66 -25.83 1.28
CA THR A 588 -22.71 -25.86 2.32
C THR A 588 -24.11 -25.94 1.70
N LEU A 589 -24.41 -25.18 0.65
CA LEU A 589 -25.69 -25.28 -0.03
C LEU A 589 -25.92 -26.68 -0.64
N ALA A 590 -24.89 -27.28 -1.21
CA ALA A 590 -24.97 -28.64 -1.75
C ALA A 590 -25.30 -29.67 -0.65
N VAL A 591 -24.58 -29.65 0.46
CA VAL A 591 -24.81 -30.53 1.61
C VAL A 591 -26.21 -30.35 2.18
N LEU A 592 -26.64 -29.09 2.43
CA LEU A 592 -27.97 -28.79 2.98
C LEU A 592 -29.11 -29.10 2.00
N SER A 593 -28.82 -29.23 0.71
CA SER A 593 -29.77 -29.61 -0.32
C SER A 593 -29.75 -31.11 -0.64
N GLY A 594 -28.85 -31.89 0.00
CA GLY A 594 -28.71 -33.32 -0.21
C GLY A 594 -28.23 -33.72 -1.61
N CYS A 595 -27.40 -32.86 -2.25
CA CYS A 595 -26.88 -33.10 -3.59
C CYS A 595 -25.36 -32.85 -3.66
N ASP A 596 -24.72 -33.40 -4.68
CA ASP A 596 -23.31 -33.08 -4.97
C ASP A 596 -23.18 -31.63 -5.47
N SER A 597 -22.05 -31.00 -5.19
CA SER A 597 -21.76 -29.62 -5.63
C SER A 597 -21.86 -29.46 -7.15
N SER A 598 -21.58 -30.49 -7.93
CA SER A 598 -21.73 -30.52 -9.39
C SER A 598 -23.17 -30.52 -9.88
N MET A 599 -24.13 -30.96 -9.05
CA MET A 599 -25.56 -31.02 -9.36
C MET A 599 -26.35 -29.87 -8.76
N LEU A 600 -25.72 -29.03 -7.94
CA LEU A 600 -26.40 -27.94 -7.22
C LEU A 600 -27.13 -26.97 -8.17
N TYR A 601 -26.56 -26.70 -9.38
CA TYR A 601 -27.18 -25.80 -10.35
C TYR A 601 -28.58 -26.24 -10.80
N SER A 602 -28.91 -27.53 -10.76
CA SER A 602 -30.24 -28.07 -11.11
C SER A 602 -31.27 -27.92 -10.00
N VAL A 603 -30.82 -27.87 -8.72
CA VAL A 603 -31.67 -27.78 -7.54
C VAL A 603 -31.95 -26.34 -7.11
N LEU A 604 -31.04 -25.41 -7.38
CA LEU A 604 -31.14 -23.99 -7.00
C LEU A 604 -32.43 -23.30 -7.46
N PRO A 605 -32.94 -23.51 -8.71
CA PRO A 605 -34.17 -22.86 -9.13
C PRO A 605 -35.40 -23.24 -8.26
N ALA A 606 -35.47 -24.48 -7.82
CA ALA A 606 -36.52 -24.94 -6.91
C ALA A 606 -36.39 -24.35 -5.50
N LEU A 607 -35.14 -24.18 -5.00
CA LEU A 607 -34.87 -23.63 -3.68
C LEU A 607 -35.17 -22.13 -3.57
N PHE A 608 -34.83 -21.33 -4.61
CA PHE A 608 -35.01 -19.88 -4.60
C PHE A 608 -36.41 -19.44 -4.99
N GLY A 609 -37.13 -20.24 -5.78
CA GLY A 609 -38.48 -19.93 -6.27
C GLY A 609 -38.61 -18.74 -7.23
N SER A 610 -37.59 -17.83 -7.27
CA SER A 610 -37.56 -16.69 -8.19
C SER A 610 -36.16 -16.29 -8.60
N THR A 611 -36.02 -15.85 -9.86
CA THR A 611 -34.72 -15.32 -10.38
C THR A 611 -34.32 -14.02 -9.66
N ALA A 612 -35.32 -13.21 -9.23
CA ALA A 612 -35.06 -11.98 -8.49
C ALA A 612 -34.37 -12.26 -7.13
N ALA A 613 -34.78 -13.32 -6.40
CA ALA A 613 -34.18 -13.75 -5.16
C ALA A 613 -32.72 -14.26 -5.37
N ALA A 614 -32.49 -14.99 -6.47
CA ALA A 614 -31.15 -15.43 -6.84
C ALA A 614 -30.22 -14.25 -7.18
N CYS A 615 -30.72 -13.25 -7.93
CA CYS A 615 -29.97 -12.01 -8.19
C CYS A 615 -29.66 -11.23 -6.90
N ALA A 616 -30.61 -11.15 -5.97
CA ALA A 616 -30.40 -10.51 -4.66
C ALA A 616 -29.35 -11.26 -3.83
N PHE A 617 -29.38 -12.58 -3.83
CA PHE A 617 -28.36 -13.39 -3.17
C PHE A 617 -26.96 -13.18 -3.77
N MET A 618 -26.85 -13.16 -5.10
CA MET A 618 -25.59 -12.83 -5.79
C MET A 618 -25.10 -11.41 -5.45
N ALA A 619 -25.99 -10.42 -5.43
CA ALA A 619 -25.65 -9.04 -5.06
C ALA A 619 -25.21 -8.94 -3.59
N PHE A 620 -25.87 -9.68 -2.69
CA PHE A 620 -25.45 -9.75 -1.29
C PHE A 620 -24.08 -10.40 -1.16
N THR A 621 -23.83 -11.55 -1.80
CA THR A 621 -22.54 -12.25 -1.78
C THR A 621 -21.40 -11.44 -2.41
N LEU A 622 -21.73 -10.57 -3.36
CA LEU A 622 -20.77 -9.62 -3.94
C LEU A 622 -20.24 -8.64 -2.88
N LEU A 623 -21.10 -8.10 -2.03
CA LEU A 623 -20.83 -6.90 -1.23
C LEU A 623 -20.60 -7.18 0.26
N TYR A 624 -21.17 -8.28 0.81
CA TYR A 624 -21.06 -8.53 2.26
C TYR A 624 -19.61 -8.75 2.70
N THR A 625 -19.38 -8.59 3.99
CA THR A 625 -18.06 -8.61 4.61
C THR A 625 -17.13 -9.67 4.00
N PRO A 626 -15.86 -9.37 3.76
CA PRO A 626 -14.90 -10.34 3.25
C PRO A 626 -14.68 -11.49 4.24
N CYS A 627 -13.95 -12.53 3.83
CA CYS A 627 -13.67 -13.69 4.66
C CYS A 627 -12.95 -13.34 5.98
N VAL A 628 -13.00 -14.24 6.97
CA VAL A 628 -12.37 -14.06 8.29
C VAL A 628 -10.91 -13.66 8.19
N ALA A 629 -10.15 -14.22 7.24
CA ALA A 629 -8.76 -13.86 7.00
C ALA A 629 -8.59 -12.38 6.59
N ALA A 630 -9.48 -11.86 5.76
CA ALA A 630 -9.45 -10.45 5.35
C ALA A 630 -9.88 -9.51 6.50
N VAL A 631 -10.85 -9.93 7.32
CA VAL A 631 -11.24 -9.21 8.54
C VAL A 631 -10.07 -9.16 9.54
N ALA A 632 -9.33 -10.24 9.71
CA ALA A 632 -8.14 -10.27 10.54
C ALA A 632 -7.05 -9.31 10.01
N ALA A 633 -6.88 -9.23 8.67
CA ALA A 633 -5.98 -8.27 8.05
C ALA A 633 -6.45 -6.81 8.29
N LEU A 634 -7.74 -6.51 8.10
CA LEU A 634 -8.33 -5.20 8.41
C LEU A 634 -8.11 -4.79 9.87
N ARG A 635 -8.34 -5.72 10.81
CA ARG A 635 -8.10 -5.45 12.23
C ARG A 635 -6.66 -5.09 12.53
N ARG A 636 -5.71 -5.78 11.89
CA ARG A 636 -4.27 -5.50 12.05
C ARG A 636 -3.91 -4.12 11.51
N GLU A 637 -4.46 -3.72 10.37
CA GLU A 637 -4.16 -2.44 9.73
C GLU A 637 -4.88 -1.26 10.39
N PHE A 638 -6.13 -1.42 10.83
CA PHE A 638 -6.85 -0.37 11.58
C PHE A 638 -6.40 -0.22 13.04
N ARG A 639 -5.74 -1.25 13.61
CA ARG A 639 -5.30 -1.30 15.02
C ARG A 639 -6.42 -1.05 16.04
N SER A 640 -7.68 -1.09 15.63
CA SER A 640 -8.87 -0.83 16.45
C SER A 640 -9.92 -1.91 16.23
N ARG A 641 -10.37 -2.56 17.32
CA ARG A 641 -11.45 -3.57 17.27
C ARG A 641 -12.79 -2.92 16.91
N LEU A 642 -13.08 -1.75 17.49
CA LEU A 642 -14.32 -1.03 17.26
C LEU A 642 -14.43 -0.56 15.81
N THR A 643 -13.39 0.04 15.26
CA THR A 643 -13.37 0.47 13.85
C THR A 643 -13.59 -0.72 12.91
N THR A 644 -12.94 -1.86 13.16
CA THR A 644 -13.13 -3.06 12.34
C THR A 644 -14.56 -3.57 12.42
N LEU A 645 -15.16 -3.60 13.61
CA LEU A 645 -16.56 -4.02 13.79
C LEU A 645 -17.51 -3.09 13.04
N TRP A 646 -17.32 -1.77 13.14
CA TRP A 646 -18.13 -0.80 12.39
C TRP A 646 -18.01 -0.97 10.88
N VAL A 647 -16.82 -1.27 10.37
CA VAL A 647 -16.59 -1.54 8.94
C VAL A 647 -17.36 -2.79 8.50
N ILE A 648 -17.31 -3.87 9.29
CA ILE A 648 -18.06 -5.11 9.01
C ILE A 648 -19.58 -4.83 8.96
N LEU A 649 -20.10 -4.15 9.98
CA LEU A 649 -21.51 -3.82 10.06
C LEU A 649 -21.96 -2.92 8.91
N ALA A 650 -21.15 -1.90 8.56
CA ALA A 650 -21.43 -1.02 7.43
C ALA A 650 -21.43 -1.78 6.10
N GLN A 651 -20.47 -2.67 5.86
CA GLN A 651 -20.43 -3.50 4.65
C GLN A 651 -21.61 -4.45 4.55
N CYS A 652 -21.97 -5.13 5.64
CA CYS A 652 -23.18 -5.98 5.68
C CYS A 652 -24.44 -5.16 5.45
N GLY A 653 -24.54 -3.96 6.02
CA GLY A 653 -25.67 -3.04 5.82
C GLY A 653 -25.79 -2.58 4.37
N ILE A 654 -24.69 -2.18 3.73
CA ILE A 654 -24.67 -1.81 2.31
C ILE A 654 -25.06 -3.02 1.44
N ALA A 655 -24.51 -4.20 1.72
CA ALA A 655 -24.87 -5.42 1.00
C ALA A 655 -26.35 -5.73 1.10
N TRP A 656 -26.93 -5.58 2.30
CA TRP A 656 -28.35 -5.80 2.55
C TRP A 656 -29.22 -4.80 1.79
N LEU A 657 -28.89 -3.51 1.84
CA LEU A 657 -29.63 -2.45 1.13
C LEU A 657 -29.60 -2.66 -0.38
N VAL A 658 -28.44 -2.97 -0.94
CA VAL A 658 -28.30 -3.23 -2.38
C VAL A 658 -29.06 -4.48 -2.80
N ALA A 659 -28.95 -5.58 -2.02
CA ALA A 659 -29.66 -6.82 -2.31
C ALA A 659 -31.18 -6.63 -2.20
N CYS A 660 -31.65 -5.84 -1.21
CA CYS A 660 -33.07 -5.48 -1.09
C CYS A 660 -33.54 -4.69 -2.32
N ALA A 661 -32.79 -3.69 -2.75
CA ALA A 661 -33.11 -2.92 -3.95
C ALA A 661 -33.17 -3.82 -5.20
N VAL A 662 -32.17 -4.72 -5.38
CA VAL A 662 -32.16 -5.69 -6.48
C VAL A 662 -33.38 -6.61 -6.46
N TYR A 663 -33.77 -7.11 -5.28
CA TYR A 663 -34.94 -7.95 -5.13
C TYR A 663 -36.25 -7.21 -5.47
N GLN A 664 -36.45 -6.03 -4.88
CA GLN A 664 -37.67 -5.25 -5.08
C GLN A 664 -37.83 -4.79 -6.53
N ILE A 665 -36.74 -4.31 -7.17
CA ILE A 665 -36.73 -3.97 -8.58
C ILE A 665 -36.97 -5.20 -9.44
N GLY A 666 -36.27 -6.31 -9.15
CA GLY A 666 -36.46 -7.57 -9.89
C GLY A 666 -37.87 -8.11 -9.80
N ARG A 667 -38.55 -7.95 -8.64
CA ARG A 667 -39.97 -8.32 -8.47
C ARG A 667 -40.94 -7.45 -9.25
N LEU A 668 -40.59 -6.18 -9.53
CA LEU A 668 -41.42 -5.28 -10.32
C LEU A 668 -41.29 -5.52 -11.84
N LEU A 669 -40.17 -6.14 -12.25
CA LEU A 669 -39.88 -6.39 -13.67
C LEU A 669 -40.31 -7.79 -14.16
N VAL A 670 -40.61 -8.69 -13.23
CA VAL A 670 -41.12 -10.05 -13.46
C VAL A 670 -42.55 -10.13 -12.96
#